data_74f8dbe6901b1806b74c25b439386867
#
_entry.id   74f8dbe6901b1806b74c25b439386867
#
_cell.length_a   1.000
_cell.length_b   1.000
_cell.length_c   1.000
_cell.angle_alpha   90.00
_cell.angle_beta   90.00
_cell.angle_gamma   90.00
#
_symmetry.space_group_name_H-M   'P 1'
#
loop_
_entity.id
_entity.type
_entity.pdbx_description
1 polymer ?
#
loop_
_entity_poly.entity_id
_entity_poly.type
_entity_poly.pdbx_seq_one_letter_code
_entity_poly.pdbx_strand_id
1 'polypeptide(L)'
;MSIQLSVRGTLCALLCAATVGIAAPAAHAAFGVDHFDAGTCTKNTEPAPQCTRDSTPDYWFQQAAGHPPFGITDFSFNTTGLLGTPDGNVKDVRVDLPPGLSVNPEAAPHCTAAQLQAGLCPAASRVGTNYTRAASPALPALVIAPVYNMEQPPGMPALFGFAVPATGDVIYLEGGVAWDGDYHESFTIRDLPNSVPLVSSRLVFDGRAGDGTFITLPSGCSGPQTTYLHVDSYQDPGNHLAYSATTPVGVTGCEALPFAPTISTTTDTRQAGAPAGVTIDVNLPQNPDGKDKPNSATLRDAEVVLPEGMSINPSAATGLEGCTDEQLGKGTTRPVACPAASAIGDVAIETPVLPAHALTGKVYLGQPLSGDPLSGDEYRLFLDAESPRYGVSVRLVGHVKADPSTGRLTTTFTDNPQVPVSLVRVALRGGDRAPLVNPPTCGTYTARATMTSWGGQTVVSESSFAVDAGCPGATGFAPSFSAAPSDARAGSSPGSFGVSVARGDADQVLSRIDVSLPPGLLAKPAGIPLCGDAQAAAGTCPEASRVGSVAVTAGAGPAPFALEGRVYLTGPYAGGPYGLSVVVPAVAGPFDLGLVVVRASVQLDRTDAHVRVVSDPLPTILDGIPLLVRSVRVTIDRPDAMRNPTSCAPLEITGSFVSAGGLTASGSSPFAPADCQALAFTPTTTIGLTGPKETVDGRHPGVDAKMVQKGGEANIRQVKVTLPLSLALDPDNARALCEYADGLRGSCPESSVIGRATAVTPLLDQPLTGKVYFVKGVRFDKAGRAIRTLPTLLVLLRGEIALDLRASTAVDARSRLVTTFDAIPDAAVSSFRMVLEGGRHGILVVTTKRDVCSGAQKAVVAATGQNGKARNVTTALQTPCPKAPKLGRARAAGGRVALTVKAAVAGRIVARGAAGRLGTVKRKVRKGQTVRLSLKVTRAAARRMARGRKVSDRVSVRFTATNGAGRTVRSNLVRLRR
;
A
#
# COMPACT_ATOMS: atom_id res chain seq x y z
N MET A 1 -33.29 31.14 8.66
CA MET A 1 -33.07 32.51 9.20
C MET A 1 -32.83 33.37 7.97
N SER A 2 -33.85 33.89 7.38
CA SER A 2 -34.36 35.28 7.68
C SER A 2 -33.33 36.31 7.21
N ILE A 3 -33.55 37.27 6.34
CA ILE A 3 -34.67 38.19 6.10
C ILE A 3 -34.23 39.02 4.88
N GLN A 4 -34.97 39.21 3.79
CA GLN A 4 -35.85 40.35 3.46
C GLN A 4 -35.11 41.72 3.54
N LEU A 5 -35.31 42.65 2.65
CA LEU A 5 -36.45 43.35 2.05
C LEU A 5 -35.85 44.31 1.03
N SER A 6 -36.48 44.45 -0.16
CA SER A 6 -37.55 45.39 -0.55
C SER A 6 -37.05 46.85 -0.69
N VAL A 7 -37.46 47.65 -1.63
CA VAL A 7 -38.69 48.16 -2.15
C VAL A 7 -38.44 49.55 -2.76
N ARG A 8 -39.06 49.81 -3.96
CA ARG A 8 -39.79 51.01 -4.41
C ARG A 8 -39.06 52.30 -4.82
N GLY A 9 -39.59 52.80 -5.89
CA GLY A 9 -39.92 54.19 -6.21
C GLY A 9 -39.92 54.48 -7.67
N THR A 10 -40.91 54.38 -8.39
CA THR A 10 -42.15 55.10 -8.78
C THR A 10 -41.94 56.52 -9.31
N LEU A 11 -42.45 56.67 -10.59
CA LEU A 11 -43.07 57.82 -11.25
C LEU A 11 -42.25 59.07 -11.53
N CYS A 12 -42.19 59.45 -12.82
CA CYS A 12 -43.04 60.54 -13.38
C CYS A 12 -42.97 60.59 -14.88
N ALA A 13 -44.16 60.61 -15.43
CA ALA A 13 -44.49 60.91 -16.84
C ALA A 13 -44.42 62.41 -17.07
N LEU A 14 -44.15 62.87 -18.30
CA LEU A 14 -44.95 63.89 -19.04
C LEU A 14 -44.35 64.16 -20.43
N LEU A 15 -45.19 63.89 -21.43
CA LEU A 15 -45.44 64.53 -22.69
C LEU A 15 -44.44 65.58 -23.25
N CYS A 16 -43.87 65.25 -24.43
CA CYS A 16 -43.91 66.28 -25.55
C CYS A 16 -44.03 65.51 -26.87
N ALA A 17 -45.19 65.75 -27.48
CA ALA A 17 -45.52 65.34 -28.86
C ALA A 17 -44.72 66.22 -29.82
N ALA A 18 -43.85 65.60 -30.65
CA ALA A 18 -43.39 66.18 -31.88
C ALA A 18 -43.60 65.10 -32.97
N THR A 19 -44.57 65.31 -33.77
CA THR A 19 -44.82 64.57 -35.00
C THR A 19 -43.73 64.87 -36.02
N VAL A 20 -42.77 63.96 -36.15
CA VAL A 20 -41.91 63.84 -37.33
C VAL A 20 -42.43 62.63 -38.08
N GLY A 21 -43.00 62.79 -39.24
CA GLY A 21 -43.38 61.71 -40.16
C GLY A 21 -42.08 61.01 -40.61
N ILE A 22 -41.73 59.90 -39.94
CA ILE A 22 -40.78 58.97 -40.46
C ILE A 22 -41.55 58.06 -41.39
N ALA A 23 -41.35 58.20 -42.70
CA ALA A 23 -41.68 57.19 -43.67
C ALA A 23 -41.02 55.88 -43.13
N ALA A 24 -41.90 54.90 -42.74
CA ALA A 24 -41.42 53.59 -42.45
C ALA A 24 -40.63 53.12 -43.69
N PRO A 25 -39.37 52.68 -43.54
CA PRO A 25 -38.68 51.99 -44.62
C PRO A 25 -39.64 50.83 -44.98
N ALA A 26 -39.94 50.66 -46.26
CA ALA A 26 -40.63 49.46 -46.73
C ALA A 26 -39.88 48.29 -46.14
N ALA A 27 -40.57 47.44 -45.35
CA ALA A 27 -40.02 46.24 -44.83
C ALA A 27 -39.60 45.41 -46.06
N HIS A 28 -38.30 45.49 -46.42
CA HIS A 28 -37.76 44.50 -47.33
C HIS A 28 -37.90 43.17 -46.60
N ALA A 29 -38.49 42.18 -47.24
CA ALA A 29 -38.55 40.87 -46.77
C ALA A 29 -37.06 40.47 -46.51
N ALA A 30 -36.73 39.96 -45.30
CA ALA A 30 -35.36 39.61 -44.96
C ALA A 30 -34.96 38.36 -45.76
N PHE A 31 -33.70 38.29 -46.15
CA PHE A 31 -33.14 37.06 -46.72
C PHE A 31 -33.53 35.86 -45.88
N GLY A 32 -33.97 34.76 -46.50
CA GLY A 32 -34.40 33.55 -45.79
C GLY A 32 -34.88 32.48 -46.74
N VAL A 33 -35.12 31.29 -46.21
CA VAL A 33 -35.62 30.12 -46.91
C VAL A 33 -37.18 30.04 -46.76
N ASP A 34 -37.85 29.99 -47.84
CA ASP A 34 -39.32 29.87 -47.93
C ASP A 34 -39.77 28.42 -47.85
N HIS A 35 -39.04 27.51 -48.48
CA HIS A 35 -39.34 26.10 -48.53
C HIS A 35 -38.06 25.28 -48.31
N PHE A 36 -38.16 24.23 -47.48
CA PHE A 36 -37.07 23.27 -47.27
C PHE A 36 -37.61 21.87 -47.01
N ASP A 37 -37.32 20.92 -47.92
CA ASP A 37 -37.59 19.50 -47.79
C ASP A 37 -36.29 18.69 -48.00
N ALA A 38 -36.08 17.65 -47.16
CA ALA A 38 -34.94 16.76 -47.28
C ALA A 38 -35.29 15.36 -46.80
N GLY A 39 -34.62 14.35 -47.36
CA GLY A 39 -34.75 12.95 -46.95
C GLY A 39 -34.50 11.96 -48.07
N THR A 40 -34.88 10.72 -47.86
CA THR A 40 -34.65 9.60 -48.80
C THR A 40 -35.95 9.09 -49.42
N CYS A 41 -35.95 8.87 -50.73
CA CYS A 41 -37.16 8.62 -51.55
C CYS A 41 -37.12 7.26 -52.25
N THR A 42 -38.31 6.68 -52.45
CA THR A 42 -38.51 5.47 -53.26
C THR A 42 -38.62 5.77 -54.76
N LYS A 43 -39.04 6.99 -55.11
CA LYS A 43 -39.26 7.42 -56.50
C LYS A 43 -38.81 8.87 -56.69
N ASN A 44 -38.32 9.17 -57.88
CA ASN A 44 -38.10 10.53 -58.34
C ASN A 44 -38.71 10.69 -59.74
N THR A 45 -39.70 11.50 -59.86
CA THR A 45 -40.23 11.88 -61.14
C THR A 45 -39.86 13.33 -61.40
N GLU A 46 -39.05 13.54 -62.41
CA GLU A 46 -38.54 14.85 -62.76
C GLU A 46 -39.57 15.55 -63.68
N PRO A 47 -39.69 16.85 -63.58
CA PRO A 47 -39.09 17.82 -62.70
C PRO A 47 -39.89 18.09 -61.42
N ALA A 48 -40.93 17.36 -61.12
CA ALA A 48 -41.77 17.58 -59.93
C ALA A 48 -41.25 16.73 -58.72
N PRO A 49 -41.09 17.35 -57.57
CA PRO A 49 -40.69 16.60 -56.39
C PRO A 49 -41.76 15.62 -55.93
N GLN A 50 -41.34 14.38 -55.58
CA GLN A 50 -42.29 13.37 -55.09
C GLN A 50 -42.12 13.03 -53.63
N CYS A 51 -41.00 13.41 -53.05
CA CYS A 51 -40.75 13.32 -51.63
C CYS A 51 -40.76 14.75 -51.06
N THR A 52 -41.88 15.25 -50.72
CA THR A 52 -42.07 16.48 -49.94
C THR A 52 -42.77 16.11 -48.65
N ARG A 53 -42.77 17.00 -47.64
CA ARG A 53 -43.48 16.76 -46.36
C ARG A 53 -44.97 16.41 -46.55
N ASP A 54 -45.58 16.86 -47.65
CA ASP A 54 -46.98 16.62 -47.98
C ASP A 54 -47.19 15.35 -48.79
N SER A 55 -46.08 14.60 -49.10
CA SER A 55 -46.16 13.35 -49.85
C SER A 55 -46.63 12.21 -48.94
N THR A 56 -47.35 11.24 -49.61
CA THR A 56 -47.76 10.03 -48.86
C THR A 56 -46.61 9.26 -48.35
N PRO A 57 -46.76 8.53 -47.22
CA PRO A 57 -45.68 7.75 -46.62
C PRO A 57 -44.93 6.82 -47.58
N ASP A 58 -45.60 6.28 -48.59
CA ASP A 58 -45.03 5.33 -49.58
C ASP A 58 -43.94 5.94 -50.48
N TYR A 59 -43.85 7.26 -50.55
CA TYR A 59 -42.79 7.94 -51.30
C TYR A 59 -41.47 8.06 -50.50
N TRP A 60 -41.54 7.89 -49.20
CA TRP A 60 -40.36 7.92 -48.32
C TRP A 60 -39.77 6.52 -48.13
N PHE A 61 -38.47 6.42 -48.28
CA PHE A 61 -37.78 5.15 -48.04
C PHE A 61 -37.59 4.95 -46.53
N GLN A 62 -38.01 3.80 -45.99
CA GLN A 62 -38.09 3.57 -44.55
C GLN A 62 -37.19 2.39 -44.03
N GLN A 63 -36.67 1.56 -44.93
CA GLN A 63 -35.92 0.38 -44.52
C GLN A 63 -34.63 0.76 -43.79
N ALA A 64 -34.49 0.37 -42.52
CA ALA A 64 -33.26 0.52 -41.72
C ALA A 64 -32.08 -0.09 -42.45
N ALA A 65 -30.88 0.55 -42.37
CA ALA A 65 -29.67 0.17 -43.07
C ALA A 65 -29.87 -0.15 -44.55
N GLY A 66 -30.98 0.25 -45.12
CA GLY A 66 -31.31 0.01 -46.51
C GLY A 66 -30.72 1.08 -47.43
N HIS A 67 -30.83 0.81 -48.75
CA HIS A 67 -30.27 1.63 -49.81
C HIS A 67 -31.36 2.29 -50.59
N PRO A 68 -31.74 3.54 -50.26
CA PRO A 68 -32.79 4.24 -50.95
C PRO A 68 -32.43 4.47 -52.42
N PRO A 69 -33.40 4.46 -53.36
CA PRO A 69 -33.12 4.84 -54.73
C PRO A 69 -32.62 6.26 -54.89
N PHE A 70 -33.06 7.19 -54.03
CA PHE A 70 -32.73 8.60 -54.12
C PHE A 70 -32.62 9.25 -52.73
N GLY A 71 -31.70 10.23 -52.61
CA GLY A 71 -31.62 11.20 -51.49
C GLY A 71 -31.89 12.60 -52.05
N ILE A 72 -32.74 13.38 -51.40
CA ILE A 72 -33.08 14.73 -51.88
C ILE A 72 -32.77 15.81 -50.82
N THR A 73 -32.40 16.98 -51.33
CA THR A 73 -32.36 18.25 -50.62
C THR A 73 -32.94 19.30 -51.52
N ASP A 74 -34.12 19.85 -51.15
CA ASP A 74 -34.91 20.76 -51.95
C ASP A 74 -35.23 22.02 -51.16
N PHE A 75 -34.72 23.18 -51.59
CA PHE A 75 -34.99 24.45 -50.92
C PHE A 75 -35.21 25.60 -51.86
N SER A 76 -36.00 26.59 -51.44
CA SER A 76 -36.20 27.86 -52.14
C SER A 76 -36.06 29.05 -51.20
N PHE A 77 -35.64 30.16 -51.74
CA PHE A 77 -35.48 31.41 -51.00
C PHE A 77 -36.69 32.30 -51.09
N ASN A 78 -36.90 33.15 -50.08
CA ASN A 78 -37.89 34.22 -50.14
C ASN A 78 -37.66 35.10 -51.35
N THR A 79 -38.70 35.42 -52.11
CA THR A 79 -38.67 36.25 -53.34
C THR A 79 -39.60 37.40 -53.24
N THR A 80 -39.23 38.54 -53.83
CA THR A 80 -40.02 39.72 -53.93
C THR A 80 -40.23 40.12 -55.41
N GLY A 81 -41.34 40.84 -55.69
CA GLY A 81 -41.61 41.40 -56.97
C GLY A 81 -42.21 40.39 -57.98
N LEU A 82 -42.72 40.91 -59.14
CA LEU A 82 -43.29 40.14 -60.20
C LEU A 82 -42.40 39.15 -60.92
N LEU A 83 -41.06 39.34 -60.74
CA LEU A 83 -40.03 38.50 -61.36
C LEU A 83 -39.51 37.43 -60.43
N GLY A 84 -40.03 37.38 -59.17
CA GLY A 84 -39.53 36.40 -58.16
C GLY A 84 -38.06 36.52 -57.88
N THR A 85 -37.53 37.73 -57.66
CA THR A 85 -36.08 37.95 -57.29
C THR A 85 -35.92 37.61 -55.82
N PRO A 86 -34.90 36.84 -55.44
CA PRO A 86 -34.57 36.56 -54.03
C PRO A 86 -34.29 37.84 -53.26
N ASP A 87 -34.68 37.88 -51.98
CA ASP A 87 -34.50 39.01 -51.07
C ASP A 87 -33.03 39.24 -50.64
N GLY A 88 -32.10 38.38 -51.08
CA GLY A 88 -30.66 38.44 -50.92
C GLY A 88 -29.99 37.34 -51.73
N ASN A 89 -28.72 37.50 -52.00
CA ASN A 89 -27.93 36.48 -52.73
C ASN A 89 -27.29 35.56 -51.75
N VAL A 90 -27.62 34.26 -51.79
CA VAL A 90 -26.99 33.22 -50.96
C VAL A 90 -25.53 33.14 -51.26
N LYS A 91 -24.71 33.06 -50.18
CA LYS A 91 -23.26 32.94 -50.27
C LYS A 91 -22.83 31.49 -49.95
N ASP A 92 -23.15 31.03 -48.76
CA ASP A 92 -22.78 29.70 -48.33
C ASP A 92 -24.06 28.89 -48.00
N VAL A 93 -24.01 27.59 -48.29
CA VAL A 93 -25.11 26.63 -47.97
C VAL A 93 -24.48 25.42 -47.33
N ARG A 94 -24.92 25.06 -46.13
CA ARG A 94 -24.55 23.82 -45.44
C ARG A 94 -25.79 23.00 -45.12
N VAL A 95 -25.71 21.70 -45.42
CA VAL A 95 -26.71 20.70 -45.07
C VAL A 95 -26.11 19.70 -44.13
N ASP A 96 -26.70 19.52 -42.95
CA ASP A 96 -26.34 18.51 -41.97
C ASP A 96 -27.34 17.36 -42.06
N LEU A 97 -26.84 16.16 -42.36
CA LEU A 97 -27.65 14.95 -42.50
C LEU A 97 -28.04 14.38 -41.13
N PRO A 98 -29.16 13.65 -41.03
CA PRO A 98 -29.48 12.97 -39.79
C PRO A 98 -28.40 11.94 -39.40
N PRO A 99 -28.14 11.72 -38.10
CA PRO A 99 -27.17 10.75 -37.62
C PRO A 99 -27.44 9.34 -38.18
N GLY A 100 -26.40 8.71 -38.67
CA GLY A 100 -26.44 7.35 -39.23
C GLY A 100 -26.87 7.25 -40.70
N LEU A 101 -27.36 8.36 -41.32
CA LEU A 101 -27.49 8.44 -42.77
C LEU A 101 -26.06 8.65 -43.33
N SER A 102 -25.60 7.74 -44.17
CA SER A 102 -24.24 7.81 -44.72
C SER A 102 -24.22 7.83 -46.25
N VAL A 103 -23.24 8.58 -46.75
CA VAL A 103 -22.91 8.69 -48.16
C VAL A 103 -21.52 8.07 -48.40
N ASN A 104 -21.43 7.17 -49.39
CA ASN A 104 -20.19 6.44 -49.68
C ASN A 104 -19.50 6.98 -50.94
N PRO A 105 -18.51 7.84 -50.83
CA PRO A 105 -17.74 8.34 -51.98
C PRO A 105 -16.90 7.25 -52.65
N GLU A 106 -16.62 6.14 -52.01
CA GLU A 106 -15.90 5.01 -52.64
C GLU A 106 -16.81 4.15 -53.56
N ALA A 107 -18.14 4.43 -53.57
CA ALA A 107 -19.09 3.69 -54.43
C ALA A 107 -18.94 4.01 -55.91
N ALA A 108 -18.31 5.14 -56.29
CA ALA A 108 -18.19 5.60 -57.66
C ALA A 108 -16.71 6.06 -57.96
N PRO A 109 -16.22 5.91 -59.17
CA PRO A 109 -14.93 6.49 -59.54
C PRO A 109 -14.96 8.03 -59.46
N HIS A 110 -13.81 8.64 -59.30
CA HIS A 110 -13.65 10.09 -59.13
C HIS A 110 -13.46 10.78 -60.48
N CYS A 111 -14.01 11.95 -60.61
CA CYS A 111 -13.76 12.90 -61.72
C CYS A 111 -12.75 13.96 -61.25
N THR A 112 -11.81 14.37 -62.09
CA THR A 112 -10.91 15.49 -61.76
C THR A 112 -11.59 16.85 -61.99
N ALA A 113 -11.09 17.89 -61.29
CA ALA A 113 -11.60 19.26 -61.52
C ALA A 113 -11.45 19.73 -63.00
N ALA A 114 -10.37 19.34 -63.66
CA ALA A 114 -10.13 19.64 -65.06
C ALA A 114 -11.12 18.93 -66.01
N GLN A 115 -11.46 17.69 -65.74
CA GLN A 115 -12.48 16.91 -66.47
C GLN A 115 -13.88 17.53 -66.28
N LEU A 116 -14.25 17.96 -65.06
CA LEU A 116 -15.51 18.60 -64.77
C LEU A 116 -15.65 19.91 -65.56
N GLN A 117 -14.60 20.75 -65.54
CA GLN A 117 -14.53 22.02 -66.24
C GLN A 117 -14.66 21.84 -67.76
N ALA A 118 -14.08 20.76 -68.26
CA ALA A 118 -14.13 20.43 -69.68
C ALA A 118 -15.44 19.67 -70.11
N GLY A 119 -16.30 19.33 -69.16
CA GLY A 119 -17.48 18.50 -69.40
C GLY A 119 -17.17 17.04 -69.78
N LEU A 120 -16.03 16.53 -69.33
CA LEU A 120 -15.46 15.20 -69.69
C LEU A 120 -15.44 14.21 -68.53
N CYS A 121 -16.21 14.44 -67.44
CA CYS A 121 -16.31 13.49 -66.35
C CYS A 121 -16.79 12.10 -66.86
N PRO A 122 -16.17 11.00 -66.36
CA PRO A 122 -16.65 9.67 -66.63
C PRO A 122 -18.14 9.51 -66.25
N ALA A 123 -18.93 8.88 -67.09
CA ALA A 123 -20.36 8.66 -66.77
C ALA A 123 -20.54 7.84 -65.47
N ALA A 124 -19.61 6.94 -65.16
CA ALA A 124 -19.63 6.14 -63.91
C ALA A 124 -19.34 6.98 -62.65
N SER A 125 -18.78 8.17 -62.77
CA SER A 125 -18.57 9.10 -61.63
C SER A 125 -19.80 9.95 -61.32
N ARG A 126 -20.87 9.89 -62.13
CA ARG A 126 -22.12 10.58 -61.83
C ARG A 126 -22.79 9.97 -60.60
N VAL A 127 -23.15 10.82 -59.62
CA VAL A 127 -23.80 10.44 -58.36
C VAL A 127 -25.12 11.13 -58.12
N GLY A 128 -25.55 12.00 -59.07
CA GLY A 128 -26.83 12.66 -58.92
C GLY A 128 -27.11 13.73 -60.01
N THR A 129 -28.13 14.55 -59.75
CA THR A 129 -28.58 15.64 -60.60
C THR A 129 -28.99 16.83 -59.74
N ASN A 130 -28.57 18.02 -60.07
CA ASN A 130 -29.01 19.25 -59.45
C ASN A 130 -29.96 20.02 -60.40
N TYR A 131 -31.12 20.40 -59.87
CA TYR A 131 -32.19 21.17 -60.55
C TYR A 131 -32.21 22.56 -59.92
N THR A 132 -31.77 23.56 -60.70
CA THR A 132 -31.58 24.93 -60.19
C THR A 132 -32.52 25.90 -60.91
N ARG A 133 -33.16 26.79 -60.15
CA ARG A 133 -33.86 27.95 -60.71
C ARG A 133 -33.13 29.23 -60.34
N ALA A 134 -32.96 30.09 -61.27
CA ALA A 134 -32.26 31.36 -61.11
C ALA A 134 -33.13 32.54 -61.56
N ALA A 135 -33.04 33.66 -60.91
CA ALA A 135 -33.75 34.91 -61.24
C ALA A 135 -33.06 35.65 -62.38
N SER A 136 -33.15 35.12 -63.59
CA SER A 136 -32.59 35.78 -64.80
C SER A 136 -33.42 35.50 -66.01
N PRO A 137 -33.84 36.55 -66.75
CA PRO A 137 -34.59 36.39 -68.03
C PRO A 137 -33.71 35.78 -69.13
N ALA A 138 -32.39 35.72 -68.97
CA ALA A 138 -31.48 35.18 -69.97
C ALA A 138 -31.16 33.68 -69.74
N LEU A 139 -31.58 33.09 -68.60
CA LEU A 139 -31.38 31.65 -68.27
C LEU A 139 -32.69 30.85 -68.47
N PRO A 140 -32.63 29.58 -68.82
CA PRO A 140 -33.80 28.69 -68.79
C PRO A 140 -34.49 28.73 -67.44
N ALA A 141 -35.77 28.63 -67.38
CA ALA A 141 -36.57 28.60 -66.14
C ALA A 141 -36.09 27.48 -65.17
N LEU A 142 -35.48 26.44 -65.70
CA LEU A 142 -34.89 25.33 -64.94
C LEU A 142 -33.57 24.94 -65.62
N VAL A 143 -32.52 24.93 -64.84
CA VAL A 143 -31.18 24.47 -65.22
C VAL A 143 -30.97 23.08 -64.60
N ILE A 144 -30.62 22.10 -65.43
CA ILE A 144 -30.34 20.72 -65.00
C ILE A 144 -28.84 20.43 -65.17
N ALA A 145 -28.15 20.02 -64.04
CA ALA A 145 -26.74 19.72 -64.06
C ALA A 145 -26.46 18.35 -63.43
N PRO A 146 -25.75 17.46 -64.10
CA PRO A 146 -25.27 16.20 -63.49
C PRO A 146 -24.26 16.49 -62.39
N VAL A 147 -24.36 15.79 -61.25
CA VAL A 147 -23.45 15.88 -60.11
C VAL A 147 -22.51 14.70 -60.18
N TYR A 148 -21.23 14.95 -60.02
CA TYR A 148 -20.17 13.96 -60.11
C TYR A 148 -19.43 13.81 -58.80
N ASN A 149 -18.97 12.61 -58.52
CA ASN A 149 -18.00 12.29 -57.44
C ASN A 149 -16.62 12.82 -57.87
N MET A 150 -16.02 13.66 -57.07
CA MET A 150 -14.81 14.40 -57.42
C MET A 150 -13.57 13.86 -56.63
N GLU A 151 -12.38 14.00 -57.22
CA GLU A 151 -11.14 13.85 -56.44
C GLU A 151 -11.13 14.87 -55.30
N GLN A 152 -11.09 14.39 -54.04
CA GLN A 152 -11.09 15.23 -52.87
C GLN A 152 -9.67 15.75 -52.52
N PRO A 153 -9.54 17.01 -52.14
CA PRO A 153 -8.27 17.54 -51.61
C PRO A 153 -7.96 16.94 -50.23
N PRO A 154 -6.69 17.01 -49.75
CA PRO A 154 -6.37 16.59 -48.39
C PRO A 154 -7.22 17.33 -47.35
N GLY A 155 -7.69 16.61 -46.34
CA GLY A 155 -8.53 17.15 -45.26
C GLY A 155 -10.04 17.10 -45.54
N MET A 156 -10.45 16.39 -46.59
CA MET A 156 -11.84 16.31 -46.97
C MET A 156 -12.26 14.85 -47.29
N PRO A 157 -13.32 14.30 -46.64
CA PRO A 157 -13.74 12.92 -46.84
C PRO A 157 -14.49 12.70 -48.17
N ALA A 158 -15.20 13.70 -48.68
CA ALA A 158 -15.92 13.64 -49.94
C ALA A 158 -15.95 14.98 -50.63
N LEU A 159 -15.96 14.98 -51.93
CA LEU A 159 -16.19 16.18 -52.76
C LEU A 159 -17.08 15.82 -53.91
N PHE A 160 -18.15 16.56 -54.07
CA PHE A 160 -19.01 16.41 -55.23
C PHE A 160 -19.01 17.73 -56.05
N GLY A 161 -19.24 17.66 -57.33
CA GLY A 161 -19.20 18.84 -58.18
C GLY A 161 -20.13 18.76 -59.35
N PHE A 162 -20.61 19.92 -59.78
CA PHE A 162 -21.39 20.06 -61.02
C PHE A 162 -21.04 21.39 -61.72
N ALA A 163 -21.15 21.40 -63.03
CA ALA A 163 -21.02 22.58 -63.82
C ALA A 163 -22.37 23.11 -64.23
N VAL A 164 -22.61 24.40 -64.06
CA VAL A 164 -23.86 25.04 -64.51
C VAL A 164 -23.76 25.28 -66.05
N PRO A 165 -24.56 24.55 -66.87
CA PRO A 165 -24.36 24.58 -68.30
C PRO A 165 -24.51 25.98 -68.96
N ALA A 166 -25.29 26.87 -68.36
CA ALA A 166 -25.62 28.17 -68.89
C ALA A 166 -24.54 29.22 -68.60
N THR A 167 -23.81 29.12 -67.49
CA THR A 167 -22.79 30.11 -67.08
C THR A 167 -21.36 29.56 -67.15
N GLY A 168 -21.24 28.24 -67.14
CA GLY A 168 -19.93 27.57 -67.07
C GLY A 168 -19.34 27.57 -65.67
N ASP A 169 -20.04 28.10 -64.65
CA ASP A 169 -19.64 28.10 -63.26
C ASP A 169 -19.59 26.65 -62.73
N VAL A 170 -18.53 26.31 -61.96
CA VAL A 170 -18.38 25.04 -61.31
C VAL A 170 -18.68 25.22 -59.83
N ILE A 171 -19.57 24.40 -59.33
CA ILE A 171 -20.00 24.38 -57.94
C ILE A 171 -19.52 23.10 -57.26
N TYR A 172 -18.87 23.23 -56.09
CA TYR A 172 -18.45 22.11 -55.29
C TYR A 172 -19.25 21.98 -54.00
N LEU A 173 -19.56 20.75 -53.63
CA LEU A 173 -20.11 20.35 -52.34
C LEU A 173 -19.01 19.67 -51.54
N GLU A 174 -18.54 20.35 -50.54
CA GLU A 174 -17.51 19.84 -49.62
C GLU A 174 -18.14 18.97 -48.55
N GLY A 175 -17.84 17.68 -48.57
CA GLY A 175 -18.25 16.74 -47.52
C GLY A 175 -17.42 16.91 -46.24
N GLY A 176 -18.05 16.77 -45.10
CA GLY A 176 -17.44 16.79 -43.78
C GLY A 176 -18.21 15.91 -42.82
N VAL A 177 -17.59 15.63 -41.69
CA VAL A 177 -18.20 14.97 -40.53
C VAL A 177 -18.26 15.94 -39.37
N ALA A 178 -19.46 16.21 -38.83
CA ALA A 178 -19.61 17.00 -37.62
C ALA A 178 -19.36 16.14 -36.38
N TRP A 179 -18.69 16.68 -35.36
CA TRP A 179 -18.17 15.90 -34.19
C TRP A 179 -18.82 16.34 -32.86
N ASP A 180 -19.71 17.26 -32.91
CA ASP A 180 -20.36 17.92 -31.77
C ASP A 180 -21.38 17.03 -31.01
N GLY A 181 -21.27 15.71 -31.17
CA GLY A 181 -22.04 14.76 -30.36
C GLY A 181 -22.38 13.45 -31.05
N ASP A 182 -22.75 13.46 -32.35
CA ASP A 182 -23.38 12.33 -33.02
C ASP A 182 -22.70 11.85 -34.30
N TYR A 183 -21.64 12.50 -34.75
CA TYR A 183 -20.84 12.16 -35.94
C TYR A 183 -21.66 12.13 -37.22
N HIS A 184 -22.58 13.07 -37.41
CA HIS A 184 -23.36 13.16 -38.62
C HIS A 184 -22.54 13.75 -39.79
N GLU A 185 -22.94 13.37 -41.03
CA GLU A 185 -22.32 13.90 -42.24
C GLU A 185 -22.90 15.26 -42.61
N SER A 186 -22.09 16.13 -43.16
CA SER A 186 -22.47 17.45 -43.63
C SER A 186 -21.88 17.73 -45.00
N PHE A 187 -22.63 18.55 -45.82
CA PHE A 187 -22.17 19.03 -47.11
C PHE A 187 -22.28 20.53 -47.17
N THR A 188 -21.18 21.19 -47.54
CA THR A 188 -21.09 22.66 -47.58
C THR A 188 -20.75 23.14 -48.99
N ILE A 189 -21.53 24.06 -49.53
CA ILE A 189 -21.18 24.84 -50.70
C ILE A 189 -20.75 26.20 -50.22
N ARG A 190 -19.55 26.67 -50.64
CA ARG A 190 -19.01 27.97 -50.25
C ARG A 190 -18.94 28.89 -51.43
N ASP A 191 -19.12 30.19 -51.17
CA ASP A 191 -18.93 31.27 -52.13
C ASP A 191 -19.69 31.01 -53.46
N LEU A 192 -20.99 30.69 -53.37
CA LEU A 192 -21.82 30.50 -54.53
C LEU A 192 -21.69 31.68 -55.46
N PRO A 193 -21.58 31.47 -56.83
CA PRO A 193 -21.49 32.58 -57.79
C PRO A 193 -22.62 33.60 -57.64
N ASN A 194 -22.25 34.86 -57.45
CA ASN A 194 -23.21 35.99 -57.24
C ASN A 194 -23.65 36.67 -58.54
N SER A 195 -23.24 36.12 -59.71
CA SER A 195 -23.55 36.65 -61.00
C SER A 195 -25.05 36.51 -61.36
N VAL A 196 -25.70 35.48 -60.81
CA VAL A 196 -27.13 35.22 -60.99
C VAL A 196 -27.74 34.77 -59.68
N PRO A 197 -28.80 35.48 -59.17
CA PRO A 197 -29.45 35.12 -57.90
C PRO A 197 -30.11 33.75 -57.98
N LEU A 198 -29.79 32.89 -57.03
CA LEU A 198 -30.40 31.56 -56.89
C LEU A 198 -31.78 31.68 -56.25
N VAL A 199 -32.81 31.18 -56.93
CA VAL A 199 -34.20 31.14 -56.45
C VAL A 199 -34.47 29.83 -55.69
N SER A 200 -34.10 28.70 -56.30
CA SER A 200 -34.26 27.38 -55.67
C SER A 200 -33.16 26.40 -56.14
N SER A 201 -32.85 25.44 -55.32
CA SER A 201 -31.99 24.30 -55.69
C SER A 201 -32.64 23.02 -55.17
N ARG A 202 -32.77 22.06 -56.06
CA ARG A 202 -33.16 20.68 -55.71
C ARG A 202 -32.02 19.77 -56.15
N LEU A 203 -31.29 19.27 -55.18
CA LEU A 203 -30.27 18.26 -55.35
C LEU A 203 -30.87 16.88 -55.16
N VAL A 204 -30.69 16.02 -56.13
CA VAL A 204 -31.10 14.62 -56.09
C VAL A 204 -29.85 13.75 -56.23
N PHE A 205 -29.48 13.06 -55.20
CA PHE A 205 -28.44 12.02 -55.24
C PHE A 205 -29.05 10.68 -55.61
N ASP A 206 -28.39 9.98 -56.52
CA ASP A 206 -28.73 8.59 -56.87
C ASP A 206 -28.29 7.69 -55.69
N GLY A 207 -29.13 6.84 -55.17
CA GLY A 207 -28.80 5.95 -54.06
C GLY A 207 -27.78 4.87 -54.41
N ARG A 208 -27.52 4.69 -55.73
CA ARG A 208 -26.49 3.83 -56.24
C ARG A 208 -25.65 4.58 -57.29
N ALA A 209 -24.37 4.31 -57.30
CA ALA A 209 -23.44 4.83 -58.28
C ALA A 209 -22.68 3.63 -58.88
N GLY A 210 -22.89 3.37 -60.20
CA GLY A 210 -22.43 2.15 -60.83
C GLY A 210 -22.96 0.89 -60.16
N ASP A 211 -22.09 0.02 -59.72
CA ASP A 211 -22.44 -1.18 -58.95
C ASP A 211 -22.38 -0.98 -57.43
N GLY A 212 -21.97 0.21 -56.95
CA GLY A 212 -21.81 0.51 -55.52
C GLY A 212 -23.08 1.06 -54.88
N THR A 213 -23.28 0.85 -53.61
CA THR A 213 -24.31 1.51 -52.81
C THR A 213 -23.76 2.86 -52.33
N PHE A 214 -24.45 3.97 -52.74
CA PHE A 214 -24.00 5.32 -52.50
C PHE A 214 -24.60 5.91 -51.21
N ILE A 215 -25.91 5.65 -50.95
CA ILE A 215 -26.62 6.12 -49.75
C ILE A 215 -27.05 4.91 -48.91
N THR A 216 -26.86 5.02 -47.60
CA THR A 216 -27.33 4.00 -46.63
C THR A 216 -28.07 4.71 -45.49
N LEU A 217 -29.30 4.25 -45.16
CA LEU A 217 -30.10 4.75 -44.05
C LEU A 217 -29.52 4.33 -42.70
N PRO A 218 -29.85 5.08 -41.60
CA PRO A 218 -29.54 4.66 -40.24
C PRO A 218 -30.02 3.25 -39.96
N SER A 219 -29.29 2.53 -39.12
CA SER A 219 -29.70 1.21 -38.65
C SER A 219 -30.54 1.24 -37.37
N GLY A 220 -30.67 2.42 -36.73
CA GLY A 220 -31.49 2.65 -35.55
C GLY A 220 -32.85 3.24 -35.91
N CYS A 221 -33.93 2.80 -35.25
CA CYS A 221 -35.27 3.30 -35.41
C CYS A 221 -35.57 4.47 -34.45
N SER A 222 -34.89 5.60 -34.66
CA SER A 222 -35.01 6.80 -33.82
C SER A 222 -36.21 7.70 -34.15
N GLY A 223 -37.15 7.21 -34.98
CA GLY A 223 -38.30 7.99 -35.45
C GLY A 223 -38.03 8.78 -36.73
N PRO A 224 -38.84 9.82 -37.05
CA PRO A 224 -38.62 10.71 -38.16
C PRO A 224 -37.25 11.32 -38.22
N GLN A 225 -36.65 11.40 -39.39
CA GLN A 225 -35.27 11.87 -39.59
C GLN A 225 -35.27 13.38 -39.85
N THR A 226 -34.41 14.12 -39.16
CA THR A 226 -34.30 15.58 -39.31
C THR A 226 -33.00 15.95 -40.00
N THR A 227 -33.13 16.71 -41.10
CA THR A 227 -31.99 17.33 -41.81
C THR A 227 -31.99 18.81 -41.50
N TYR A 228 -30.82 19.40 -41.26
CA TYR A 228 -30.70 20.85 -41.04
C TYR A 228 -30.09 21.52 -42.26
N LEU A 229 -30.55 22.76 -42.53
CA LEU A 229 -30.05 23.63 -43.58
C LEU A 229 -29.57 24.93 -42.94
N HIS A 230 -28.35 25.31 -43.18
CA HIS A 230 -27.73 26.57 -42.76
C HIS A 230 -27.36 27.39 -44.00
N VAL A 231 -27.80 28.61 -44.05
CA VAL A 231 -27.53 29.52 -45.19
C VAL A 231 -27.14 30.90 -44.69
N ASP A 232 -26.22 31.53 -45.38
CA ASP A 232 -25.94 32.96 -45.23
C ASP A 232 -26.01 33.68 -46.57
N SER A 233 -25.90 34.99 -46.54
CA SER A 233 -25.99 35.81 -47.77
C SER A 233 -24.76 36.72 -47.95
N TYR A 234 -24.55 37.16 -49.16
CA TYR A 234 -23.54 38.17 -49.44
C TYR A 234 -23.81 39.52 -48.78
N GLN A 235 -25.08 39.75 -48.39
CA GLN A 235 -25.48 40.96 -47.67
C GLN A 235 -25.19 40.91 -46.19
N ASP A 236 -25.13 39.70 -45.60
CA ASP A 236 -24.81 39.47 -44.20
C ASP A 236 -23.98 38.16 -44.04
N PRO A 237 -22.69 38.23 -44.46
CA PRO A 237 -21.82 37.06 -44.46
C PRO A 237 -21.51 36.58 -43.07
N GLY A 238 -21.56 35.25 -42.84
CA GLY A 238 -21.28 34.59 -41.57
C GLY A 238 -22.46 34.57 -40.58
N ASN A 239 -23.57 35.23 -40.88
CA ASN A 239 -24.81 35.10 -40.11
C ASN A 239 -25.66 33.97 -40.71
N HIS A 240 -25.38 32.73 -40.27
CA HIS A 240 -26.07 31.56 -40.79
C HIS A 240 -27.48 31.41 -40.20
N LEU A 241 -28.48 31.48 -41.04
CA LEU A 241 -29.88 31.17 -40.72
C LEU A 241 -30.06 29.66 -40.78
N ALA A 242 -30.68 29.08 -39.77
CA ALA A 242 -30.90 27.64 -39.63
C ALA A 242 -32.34 27.24 -39.85
N TYR A 243 -32.53 26.22 -40.67
CA TYR A 243 -33.87 25.65 -41.02
C TYR A 243 -33.79 24.14 -40.84
N SER A 244 -34.92 23.46 -40.67
CA SER A 244 -34.99 22.01 -40.53
C SER A 244 -36.10 21.40 -41.36
N ALA A 245 -35.84 20.25 -41.93
CA ALA A 245 -36.83 19.40 -42.57
C ALA A 245 -36.85 18.04 -41.86
N THR A 246 -38.04 17.64 -41.43
CA THR A 246 -38.25 16.36 -40.75
C THR A 246 -39.12 15.47 -41.61
N THR A 247 -38.66 14.23 -41.89
CA THR A 247 -39.45 13.28 -42.67
C THR A 247 -40.75 12.92 -41.95
N PRO A 248 -41.88 12.76 -42.64
CA PRO A 248 -43.16 12.46 -41.99
C PRO A 248 -43.21 11.06 -41.40
N VAL A 249 -42.30 10.19 -41.81
CA VAL A 249 -42.16 8.79 -41.35
C VAL A 249 -40.75 8.52 -40.89
N GLY A 250 -40.61 7.66 -39.89
CA GLY A 250 -39.30 7.20 -39.38
C GLY A 250 -38.78 5.97 -40.12
N VAL A 251 -37.56 5.63 -39.77
CA VAL A 251 -36.89 4.37 -40.19
C VAL A 251 -37.54 3.20 -39.46
N THR A 252 -37.74 2.07 -40.15
CA THR A 252 -38.42 0.87 -39.65
C THR A 252 -37.65 -0.40 -39.98
N GLY A 253 -37.92 -1.51 -39.25
CA GLY A 253 -37.30 -2.80 -39.49
C GLY A 253 -35.89 -2.96 -38.90
N CYS A 254 -35.51 -2.15 -37.92
CA CYS A 254 -34.19 -2.17 -37.28
C CYS A 254 -33.92 -3.48 -36.54
N GLU A 255 -34.97 -4.05 -35.93
CA GLU A 255 -34.90 -5.30 -35.17
C GLU A 255 -34.65 -6.54 -36.05
N ALA A 256 -34.95 -6.42 -37.34
CA ALA A 256 -34.77 -7.50 -38.32
C ALA A 256 -33.42 -7.45 -39.05
N LEU A 257 -32.59 -6.46 -38.77
CA LEU A 257 -31.29 -6.32 -39.43
C LEU A 257 -30.33 -7.45 -39.04
N PRO A 258 -29.45 -7.91 -39.93
CA PRO A 258 -28.36 -8.80 -39.57
C PRO A 258 -27.46 -8.10 -38.53
N PHE A 259 -27.13 -8.80 -37.45
CA PHE A 259 -26.15 -8.33 -36.50
C PHE A 259 -25.35 -9.54 -35.95
N ALA A 260 -24.18 -9.79 -36.48
CA ALA A 260 -23.34 -10.94 -36.14
C ALA A 260 -21.87 -10.53 -35.88
N PRO A 261 -21.63 -9.60 -34.96
CA PRO A 261 -20.27 -9.19 -34.62
C PRO A 261 -19.51 -10.34 -33.97
N THR A 262 -18.21 -10.37 -34.21
CA THR A 262 -17.30 -11.33 -33.55
C THR A 262 -16.11 -10.60 -32.94
N ILE A 263 -15.53 -11.18 -31.86
CA ILE A 263 -14.26 -10.73 -31.33
C ILE A 263 -13.13 -11.72 -31.63
N SER A 264 -11.93 -11.19 -31.76
CA SER A 264 -10.67 -11.96 -31.74
C SER A 264 -9.74 -11.32 -30.73
N THR A 265 -9.21 -12.12 -29.82
CA THR A 265 -8.26 -11.65 -28.78
C THR A 265 -6.97 -12.43 -28.90
N THR A 266 -5.84 -11.72 -28.98
CA THR A 266 -4.50 -12.29 -29.04
C THR A 266 -3.56 -11.58 -28.08
N THR A 267 -2.55 -12.32 -27.59
CA THR A 267 -1.48 -11.78 -26.77
C THR A 267 -0.14 -11.92 -27.50
N ASP A 268 0.77 -10.95 -27.30
CA ASP A 268 2.11 -10.96 -27.92
C ASP A 268 3.04 -11.99 -27.27
N THR A 269 2.69 -12.51 -26.10
CA THR A 269 3.41 -13.58 -25.40
C THR A 269 2.44 -14.60 -24.82
N ARG A 270 2.88 -15.86 -24.80
CA ARG A 270 2.14 -16.98 -24.20
C ARG A 270 2.64 -17.35 -22.80
N GLN A 271 3.55 -16.53 -22.24
CA GLN A 271 4.17 -16.79 -20.94
C GLN A 271 3.22 -16.42 -19.79
N ALA A 272 3.07 -17.34 -18.83
CA ALA A 272 2.26 -17.16 -17.63
C ALA A 272 2.84 -16.06 -16.74
N GLY A 273 1.96 -15.16 -16.23
CA GLY A 273 2.34 -14.07 -15.33
C GLY A 273 3.28 -13.02 -15.91
N ALA A 274 3.51 -13.01 -17.23
CA ALA A 274 4.37 -12.03 -17.90
C ALA A 274 3.58 -10.79 -18.33
N PRO A 275 4.24 -9.61 -18.40
CA PRO A 275 3.68 -8.44 -19.06
C PRO A 275 3.31 -8.80 -20.51
N ALA A 276 2.11 -8.43 -20.95
CA ALA A 276 1.58 -8.83 -22.25
C ALA A 276 0.90 -7.67 -22.97
N GLY A 277 1.28 -7.46 -24.23
CA GLY A 277 0.51 -6.72 -25.20
C GLY A 277 -0.72 -7.53 -25.61
N VAL A 278 -1.87 -6.86 -25.66
CA VAL A 278 -3.15 -7.51 -26.00
C VAL A 278 -3.77 -6.80 -27.19
N THR A 279 -4.10 -7.58 -28.23
CA THR A 279 -4.86 -7.07 -29.36
C THR A 279 -6.26 -7.65 -29.34
N ILE A 280 -7.25 -6.77 -29.43
CA ILE A 280 -8.67 -7.10 -29.51
C ILE A 280 -9.20 -6.54 -30.82
N ASP A 281 -9.68 -7.43 -31.69
CA ASP A 281 -10.38 -7.08 -32.94
C ASP A 281 -11.88 -7.32 -32.75
N VAL A 282 -12.68 -6.30 -33.00
CA VAL A 282 -14.12 -6.40 -33.10
C VAL A 282 -14.48 -6.34 -34.59
N ASN A 283 -14.89 -7.47 -35.15
CA ASN A 283 -15.27 -7.58 -36.55
C ASN A 283 -16.79 -7.45 -36.68
N LEU A 284 -17.24 -6.57 -37.56
CA LEU A 284 -18.65 -6.30 -37.84
C LEU A 284 -18.89 -6.59 -39.34
N PRO A 285 -19.47 -7.74 -39.69
CA PRO A 285 -19.78 -8.07 -41.07
C PRO A 285 -20.66 -6.98 -41.70
N GLN A 286 -20.23 -6.49 -42.85
CA GLN A 286 -20.98 -5.51 -43.61
C GLN A 286 -21.70 -6.19 -44.77
N ASN A 287 -22.94 -5.80 -45.06
CA ASN A 287 -23.76 -6.30 -46.17
C ASN A 287 -23.65 -7.85 -46.34
N PRO A 288 -23.90 -8.65 -45.29
CA PRO A 288 -23.68 -10.10 -45.33
C PRO A 288 -24.59 -10.84 -46.31
N ASP A 289 -25.77 -10.26 -46.58
CA ASP A 289 -26.79 -10.84 -47.46
C ASP A 289 -26.69 -10.36 -48.93
N GLY A 290 -25.67 -9.56 -49.26
CA GLY A 290 -25.45 -8.99 -50.59
C GLY A 290 -25.90 -7.56 -50.77
N LYS A 291 -25.39 -6.90 -51.83
CA LYS A 291 -25.56 -5.45 -52.09
C LYS A 291 -27.01 -4.95 -52.26
N ASP A 292 -27.93 -5.83 -52.53
CA ASP A 292 -29.32 -5.51 -52.72
C ASP A 292 -30.16 -5.64 -51.42
N LYS A 293 -29.55 -6.08 -50.34
CA LYS A 293 -30.15 -6.23 -49.00
C LYS A 293 -29.68 -5.12 -48.08
N PRO A 294 -30.42 -4.85 -46.97
CA PRO A 294 -29.93 -3.94 -45.93
C PRO A 294 -28.57 -4.34 -45.40
N ASN A 295 -27.77 -3.37 -45.01
CA ASN A 295 -26.52 -3.61 -44.30
C ASN A 295 -26.79 -4.22 -42.92
N SER A 296 -25.73 -4.70 -42.28
CA SER A 296 -25.77 -5.05 -40.87
C SER A 296 -26.10 -3.83 -40.00
N ALA A 297 -26.74 -4.08 -38.86
CA ALA A 297 -26.94 -3.05 -37.87
C ALA A 297 -25.57 -2.54 -37.33
N THR A 298 -25.44 -1.23 -37.13
CA THR A 298 -24.25 -0.60 -36.57
C THR A 298 -24.16 -0.84 -35.05
N LEU A 299 -22.95 -0.89 -34.55
CA LEU A 299 -22.65 -1.13 -33.12
C LEU A 299 -22.99 0.12 -32.30
N ARG A 300 -23.85 -0.01 -31.28
CA ARG A 300 -24.15 1.03 -30.30
C ARG A 300 -23.29 0.86 -29.05
N ASP A 301 -23.36 -0.29 -28.38
CA ASP A 301 -22.64 -0.56 -27.14
C ASP A 301 -21.80 -1.81 -27.29
N ALA A 302 -20.61 -1.76 -26.69
CA ALA A 302 -19.71 -2.91 -26.56
C ALA A 302 -19.19 -3.02 -25.14
N GLU A 303 -19.42 -4.15 -24.51
CA GLU A 303 -18.81 -4.55 -23.25
C GLU A 303 -17.87 -5.71 -23.49
N VAL A 304 -16.57 -5.53 -23.15
CA VAL A 304 -15.55 -6.56 -23.28
C VAL A 304 -15.05 -6.94 -21.89
N VAL A 305 -15.22 -8.20 -21.54
CA VAL A 305 -14.76 -8.79 -20.28
C VAL A 305 -13.54 -9.65 -20.57
N LEU A 306 -12.39 -9.27 -20.00
CA LEU A 306 -11.16 -10.06 -20.09
C LEU A 306 -11.24 -11.29 -19.17
N PRO A 307 -10.48 -12.37 -19.48
CA PRO A 307 -10.50 -13.57 -18.66
C PRO A 307 -9.95 -13.29 -17.25
N GLU A 308 -10.40 -14.08 -16.29
CA GLU A 308 -9.88 -14.03 -14.94
C GLU A 308 -8.38 -14.34 -14.91
N GLY A 309 -7.63 -13.60 -14.11
CA GLY A 309 -6.18 -13.67 -14.02
C GLY A 309 -5.43 -12.75 -14.98
N MET A 310 -6.07 -12.24 -16.04
CA MET A 310 -5.53 -11.14 -16.84
C MET A 310 -5.88 -9.83 -16.14
N SER A 311 -4.89 -9.00 -15.83
CA SER A 311 -5.06 -7.84 -14.95
C SER A 311 -4.14 -6.68 -15.31
N ILE A 312 -4.37 -5.52 -14.70
CA ILE A 312 -3.49 -4.35 -14.82
C ILE A 312 -2.11 -4.68 -14.24
N ASN A 313 -1.06 -4.24 -14.94
CA ASN A 313 0.33 -4.42 -14.54
C ASN A 313 0.86 -3.17 -13.81
N PRO A 314 1.17 -3.24 -12.51
CA PRO A 314 1.79 -2.11 -11.80
C PRO A 314 3.08 -1.58 -12.44
N SER A 315 3.86 -2.46 -13.11
CA SER A 315 5.11 -2.05 -13.81
C SER A 315 4.88 -0.99 -14.89
N ALA A 316 3.68 -0.92 -15.47
CA ALA A 316 3.32 0.07 -16.48
C ALA A 316 3.26 1.50 -15.94
N ALA A 317 3.08 1.68 -14.63
CA ALA A 317 2.89 3.00 -14.02
C ALA A 317 4.14 3.90 -14.08
N THR A 318 5.32 3.34 -14.33
CA THR A 318 6.57 4.11 -14.37
C THR A 318 6.57 5.11 -15.53
N GLY A 319 6.44 6.40 -15.21
CA GLY A 319 6.41 7.49 -16.19
C GLY A 319 5.10 7.57 -16.97
N LEU A 320 4.04 6.86 -16.54
CA LEU A 320 2.71 6.91 -17.13
C LEU A 320 1.99 8.17 -16.68
N GLU A 321 1.32 8.85 -17.62
CA GLU A 321 0.49 10.03 -17.36
C GLU A 321 -0.95 9.76 -17.78
N GLY A 322 -1.89 10.57 -17.30
CA GLY A 322 -3.28 10.55 -17.71
C GLY A 322 -3.57 11.66 -18.73
N CYS A 323 -4.38 11.36 -19.75
CA CYS A 323 -4.93 12.35 -20.66
C CYS A 323 -6.25 12.87 -20.11
N THR A 324 -6.49 14.18 -20.11
CA THR A 324 -7.76 14.78 -19.71
C THR A 324 -8.77 14.76 -20.87
N ASP A 325 -10.06 14.88 -20.56
CA ASP A 325 -11.11 14.98 -21.58
C ASP A 325 -10.92 16.21 -22.48
N GLU A 326 -10.41 17.31 -21.92
CA GLU A 326 -10.11 18.50 -22.68
C GLU A 326 -8.93 18.30 -23.66
N GLN A 327 -7.89 17.54 -23.24
CA GLN A 327 -6.75 17.18 -24.10
C GLN A 327 -7.14 16.20 -25.20
N LEU A 328 -8.06 15.28 -24.93
CA LEU A 328 -8.66 14.43 -25.96
C LEU A 328 -9.47 15.25 -26.97
N GLY A 329 -10.17 16.29 -26.50
CA GLY A 329 -10.98 17.15 -27.33
C GLY A 329 -12.19 16.45 -27.97
N LYS A 330 -12.82 15.49 -27.26
CA LYS A 330 -14.04 14.82 -27.71
C LYS A 330 -15.13 15.85 -28.08
N GLY A 331 -15.84 15.65 -29.20
CA GLY A 331 -16.85 16.59 -29.68
C GLY A 331 -16.30 17.92 -30.20
N THR A 332 -15.02 18.02 -30.53
CA THR A 332 -14.39 19.22 -31.07
C THR A 332 -13.50 18.90 -32.26
N THR A 333 -13.22 19.89 -33.09
CA THR A 333 -12.26 19.80 -34.20
C THR A 333 -10.81 20.08 -33.79
N ARG A 334 -10.55 20.30 -32.49
CA ARG A 334 -9.19 20.54 -31.98
C ARG A 334 -8.34 19.28 -32.11
N PRO A 335 -7.06 19.40 -32.52
CA PRO A 335 -6.14 18.27 -32.46
C PRO A 335 -6.04 17.69 -31.06
N VAL A 336 -5.82 16.37 -30.95
CA VAL A 336 -5.54 15.72 -29.69
C VAL A 336 -4.22 16.26 -29.10
N ALA A 337 -4.26 16.62 -27.83
CA ALA A 337 -3.13 17.13 -27.06
C ALA A 337 -2.76 16.24 -25.87
N CYS A 338 -3.12 14.95 -25.92
CA CYS A 338 -2.76 13.97 -24.89
C CYS A 338 -1.23 13.88 -24.73
N PRO A 339 -0.71 13.81 -23.49
CA PRO A 339 0.72 13.57 -23.29
C PRO A 339 1.16 12.27 -23.98
N ALA A 340 2.33 12.27 -24.61
CA ALA A 340 2.87 11.05 -25.23
C ALA A 340 3.03 9.90 -24.19
N ALA A 341 3.29 10.24 -22.93
CA ALA A 341 3.40 9.30 -21.82
C ALA A 341 2.06 8.65 -21.42
N SER A 342 0.91 9.17 -21.88
CA SER A 342 -0.39 8.55 -21.68
C SER A 342 -0.75 7.51 -22.75
N ALA A 343 0.02 7.42 -23.83
CA ALA A 343 -0.23 6.44 -24.90
C ALA A 343 0.12 5.03 -24.43
N ILE A 344 -0.87 4.14 -24.42
CA ILE A 344 -0.73 2.76 -23.98
C ILE A 344 -0.95 1.73 -25.10
N GLY A 345 -1.24 2.20 -26.33
CA GLY A 345 -1.48 1.31 -27.46
C GLY A 345 -1.82 2.06 -28.74
N ASP A 346 -2.22 1.30 -29.75
CA ASP A 346 -2.63 1.77 -31.05
C ASP A 346 -4.06 1.34 -31.35
N VAL A 347 -4.79 2.16 -32.13
CA VAL A 347 -6.14 1.86 -32.60
C VAL A 347 -6.19 1.96 -34.13
N ALA A 348 -6.95 1.08 -34.77
CA ALA A 348 -7.29 1.16 -36.19
C ALA A 348 -8.78 0.88 -36.36
N ILE A 349 -9.44 1.66 -37.19
CA ILE A 349 -10.87 1.50 -37.54
C ILE A 349 -10.99 1.35 -39.05
N GLU A 350 -11.65 0.29 -39.50
CA GLU A 350 -11.96 0.08 -40.89
C GLU A 350 -13.45 0.36 -41.14
N THR A 351 -13.72 1.11 -42.18
CA THR A 351 -15.08 1.48 -42.59
C THR A 351 -15.22 1.35 -44.11
N PRO A 352 -16.36 0.91 -44.64
CA PRO A 352 -16.55 0.80 -46.08
C PRO A 352 -16.69 2.15 -46.82
N VAL A 353 -16.82 3.28 -46.10
CA VAL A 353 -16.96 4.63 -46.66
C VAL A 353 -15.63 5.37 -46.81
N LEU A 354 -14.50 4.76 -46.39
CA LEU A 354 -13.15 5.27 -46.58
C LEU A 354 -12.24 4.15 -47.08
N PRO A 355 -11.14 4.47 -47.77
CA PRO A 355 -10.16 3.46 -48.13
C PRO A 355 -9.62 2.70 -46.93
N ALA A 356 -9.23 1.45 -47.16
CA ALA A 356 -8.66 0.59 -46.14
C ALA A 356 -7.47 1.26 -45.43
N HIS A 357 -7.37 1.08 -44.09
CA HIS A 357 -6.32 1.66 -43.26
C HIS A 357 -6.29 3.20 -43.18
N ALA A 358 -7.40 3.87 -43.57
CA ALA A 358 -7.48 5.32 -43.52
C ALA A 358 -7.53 5.89 -42.09
N LEU A 359 -8.17 5.18 -41.15
CA LEU A 359 -8.34 5.64 -39.77
C LEU A 359 -7.42 4.83 -38.83
N THR A 360 -6.35 5.48 -38.37
CA THR A 360 -5.40 4.89 -37.41
C THR A 360 -5.03 5.91 -36.35
N GLY A 361 -4.58 5.43 -35.18
CA GLY A 361 -4.23 6.34 -34.11
C GLY A 361 -3.76 5.67 -32.84
N LYS A 362 -4.02 6.31 -31.70
CA LYS A 362 -3.50 5.90 -30.40
C LYS A 362 -4.62 5.54 -29.43
N VAL A 363 -4.24 4.66 -28.50
CA VAL A 363 -5.01 4.39 -27.29
C VAL A 363 -4.31 5.12 -26.15
N TYR A 364 -5.00 6.01 -25.48
CA TYR A 364 -4.48 6.75 -24.34
C TYR A 364 -5.15 6.31 -23.05
N LEU A 365 -4.42 6.38 -21.96
CA LEU A 365 -4.98 6.27 -20.62
C LEU A 365 -5.62 7.61 -20.25
N GLY A 366 -6.90 7.60 -19.89
CA GLY A 366 -7.62 8.78 -19.40
C GLY A 366 -7.22 9.14 -17.96
N GLN A 367 -7.27 10.44 -17.65
CA GLN A 367 -7.10 10.92 -16.26
C GLN A 367 -8.22 10.33 -15.39
N PRO A 368 -7.92 9.77 -14.20
CA PRO A 368 -8.93 9.29 -13.26
C PRO A 368 -9.90 10.41 -12.84
N LEU A 369 -11.20 10.13 -12.83
CA LEU A 369 -12.26 11.02 -12.32
C LEU A 369 -12.86 10.48 -11.00
N SER A 370 -12.54 9.26 -10.62
CA SER A 370 -13.03 8.56 -9.44
C SER A 370 -11.88 7.77 -8.82
N GLY A 371 -11.98 7.43 -7.53
CA GLY A 371 -11.15 6.43 -6.87
C GLY A 371 -11.92 5.14 -6.59
N ASP A 372 -13.02 4.88 -7.30
CA ASP A 372 -13.79 3.64 -7.20
C ASP A 372 -13.55 2.78 -8.45
N PRO A 373 -12.87 1.62 -8.34
CA PRO A 373 -12.54 0.74 -9.46
C PRO A 373 -13.77 0.16 -10.17
N LEU A 374 -14.95 0.22 -9.56
CA LEU A 374 -16.21 -0.23 -10.15
C LEU A 374 -17.00 0.90 -10.83
N SER A 375 -16.61 2.15 -10.66
CA SER A 375 -17.26 3.28 -11.32
C SER A 375 -17.13 3.25 -12.84
N GLY A 376 -15.99 2.75 -13.33
CA GLY A 376 -15.56 2.85 -14.72
C GLY A 376 -14.83 4.17 -15.03
N ASP A 377 -14.72 5.07 -14.06
CA ASP A 377 -14.11 6.40 -14.20
C ASP A 377 -12.74 6.50 -13.53
N GLU A 378 -12.32 5.49 -12.79
CA GLU A 378 -10.95 5.38 -12.29
C GLU A 378 -9.99 4.96 -13.40
N TYR A 379 -10.36 3.96 -14.18
CA TYR A 379 -9.58 3.47 -15.30
C TYR A 379 -10.32 3.76 -16.59
N ARG A 380 -9.85 4.76 -17.37
CA ARG A 380 -10.51 5.16 -18.64
C ARG A 380 -9.57 4.95 -19.81
N LEU A 381 -10.11 4.52 -20.93
CA LEU A 381 -9.39 4.40 -22.19
C LEU A 381 -9.93 5.43 -23.17
N PHE A 382 -9.03 6.14 -23.84
CA PHE A 382 -9.37 7.04 -24.92
C PHE A 382 -8.87 6.44 -26.24
N LEU A 383 -9.78 6.22 -27.18
CA LEU A 383 -9.42 5.83 -28.53
C LEU A 383 -9.48 7.08 -29.39
N ASP A 384 -8.39 7.38 -30.07
CA ASP A 384 -8.31 8.47 -31.03
C ASP A 384 -7.79 7.91 -32.34
N ALA A 385 -8.68 7.75 -33.32
CA ALA A 385 -8.37 7.30 -34.66
C ALA A 385 -8.60 8.45 -35.65
N GLU A 386 -7.57 8.85 -36.38
CA GLU A 386 -7.58 10.00 -37.27
C GLU A 386 -7.19 9.62 -38.69
N SER A 387 -7.75 10.34 -39.65
CA SER A 387 -7.31 10.36 -41.04
C SER A 387 -7.10 11.80 -41.51
N PRO A 388 -5.89 12.37 -41.32
CA PRO A 388 -5.60 13.73 -41.81
C PRO A 388 -5.81 13.88 -43.33
N ARG A 389 -5.65 12.80 -44.09
CA ARG A 389 -5.89 12.78 -45.55
C ARG A 389 -7.34 13.07 -45.89
N TYR A 390 -8.27 12.52 -45.08
CA TYR A 390 -9.70 12.65 -45.30
C TYR A 390 -10.39 13.60 -44.30
N GLY A 391 -9.64 14.19 -43.37
CA GLY A 391 -10.18 15.14 -42.38
C GLY A 391 -11.20 14.53 -41.44
N VAL A 392 -11.10 13.23 -41.19
CA VAL A 392 -11.97 12.49 -40.28
C VAL A 392 -11.22 12.08 -39.05
N SER A 393 -11.86 12.21 -37.89
CA SER A 393 -11.34 11.69 -36.62
C SER A 393 -12.47 11.11 -35.80
N VAL A 394 -12.21 9.98 -35.15
CA VAL A 394 -13.14 9.28 -34.27
C VAL A 394 -12.52 9.19 -32.89
N ARG A 395 -13.20 9.76 -31.88
CA ARG A 395 -12.76 9.80 -30.50
C ARG A 395 -13.78 9.14 -29.60
N LEU A 396 -13.40 8.00 -28.97
CA LEU A 396 -14.27 7.23 -28.10
C LEU A 396 -13.70 7.18 -26.70
N VAL A 397 -14.58 7.14 -25.71
CA VAL A 397 -14.22 6.97 -24.30
C VAL A 397 -14.69 5.60 -23.85
N GLY A 398 -13.75 4.77 -23.39
CA GLY A 398 -14.02 3.49 -22.78
C GLY A 398 -13.92 3.58 -21.27
N HIS A 399 -14.91 3.06 -20.57
CA HIS A 399 -14.97 2.96 -19.12
C HIS A 399 -14.50 1.58 -18.69
N VAL A 400 -13.45 1.50 -17.87
CA VAL A 400 -12.88 0.23 -17.42
C VAL A 400 -13.17 0.02 -15.94
N LYS A 401 -13.82 -1.09 -15.63
CA LYS A 401 -14.06 -1.55 -14.27
C LYS A 401 -13.07 -2.64 -13.93
N ALA A 402 -12.43 -2.54 -12.76
CA ALA A 402 -11.56 -3.58 -12.22
C ALA A 402 -12.22 -4.18 -10.97
N ASP A 403 -12.47 -5.48 -10.96
CA ASP A 403 -13.07 -6.16 -9.82
C ASP A 403 -12.12 -6.12 -8.61
N PRO A 404 -12.53 -5.57 -7.45
CA PRO A 404 -11.65 -5.38 -6.31
C PRO A 404 -11.10 -6.67 -5.70
N SER A 405 -11.73 -7.80 -5.97
CA SER A 405 -11.36 -9.11 -5.41
C SER A 405 -10.51 -9.97 -6.35
N THR A 406 -10.75 -9.87 -7.66
CA THR A 406 -10.11 -10.72 -8.67
C THR A 406 -9.17 -9.96 -9.61
N GLY A 407 -9.31 -8.64 -9.71
CA GLY A 407 -8.61 -7.80 -10.69
C GLY A 407 -9.14 -7.98 -12.12
N ARG A 408 -10.28 -8.64 -12.32
CA ARG A 408 -10.90 -8.87 -13.62
C ARG A 408 -11.35 -7.57 -14.24
N LEU A 409 -11.02 -7.35 -15.51
CA LEU A 409 -11.31 -6.12 -16.20
C LEU A 409 -12.55 -6.26 -17.10
N THR A 410 -13.43 -5.26 -17.01
CA THR A 410 -14.57 -5.08 -17.90
C THR A 410 -14.48 -3.68 -18.52
N THR A 411 -14.39 -3.61 -19.84
CA THR A 411 -14.33 -2.34 -20.58
C THR A 411 -15.63 -2.12 -21.34
N THR A 412 -16.24 -0.95 -21.20
CA THR A 412 -17.50 -0.58 -21.83
C THR A 412 -17.34 0.65 -22.72
N PHE A 413 -17.81 0.58 -23.95
CA PHE A 413 -18.00 1.70 -24.85
C PHE A 413 -19.50 1.81 -25.13
N THR A 414 -20.09 2.95 -24.83
CA THR A 414 -21.53 3.20 -25.01
C THR A 414 -21.77 4.30 -26.02
N ASP A 415 -22.93 4.26 -26.66
CA ASP A 415 -23.39 5.27 -27.62
C ASP A 415 -22.35 5.55 -28.71
N ASN A 416 -21.74 4.46 -29.25
CA ASN A 416 -20.81 4.59 -30.36
C ASN A 416 -21.50 5.24 -31.57
N PRO A 417 -20.75 6.02 -32.39
CA PRO A 417 -21.34 6.68 -33.58
C PRO A 417 -22.07 5.70 -34.48
N GLN A 418 -23.22 6.11 -34.98
CA GLN A 418 -24.05 5.29 -35.87
C GLN A 418 -23.55 5.34 -37.32
N VAL A 419 -22.27 4.92 -37.50
CA VAL A 419 -21.61 4.86 -38.79
C VAL A 419 -21.23 3.44 -39.16
N PRO A 420 -21.17 3.05 -40.42
CA PRO A 420 -20.77 1.72 -40.83
C PRO A 420 -19.30 1.49 -40.50
N VAL A 421 -19.01 0.50 -39.65
CA VAL A 421 -17.66 0.08 -39.25
C VAL A 421 -17.55 -1.42 -39.48
N SER A 422 -16.47 -1.88 -40.15
CA SER A 422 -16.21 -3.31 -40.40
C SER A 422 -15.25 -3.92 -39.42
N LEU A 423 -14.31 -3.14 -38.86
CA LEU A 423 -13.34 -3.58 -37.88
C LEU A 423 -12.99 -2.44 -36.94
N VAL A 424 -12.94 -2.75 -35.65
CA VAL A 424 -12.26 -1.94 -34.64
C VAL A 424 -11.15 -2.79 -34.06
N ARG A 425 -9.90 -2.38 -34.25
CA ARG A 425 -8.72 -3.01 -33.65
C ARG A 425 -8.16 -2.13 -32.54
N VAL A 426 -8.04 -2.68 -31.35
CA VAL A 426 -7.37 -2.05 -30.20
C VAL A 426 -6.16 -2.93 -29.85
N ALA A 427 -4.96 -2.38 -29.99
CA ALA A 427 -3.70 -3.09 -29.72
C ALA A 427 -2.97 -2.39 -28.58
N LEU A 428 -3.07 -2.92 -27.36
CA LEU A 428 -2.30 -2.43 -26.20
C LEU A 428 -0.84 -2.87 -26.35
N ARG A 429 0.07 -1.93 -26.00
CA ARG A 429 1.51 -2.15 -26.17
C ARG A 429 2.02 -3.34 -25.36
N GLY A 430 2.99 -4.06 -25.88
CA GLY A 430 3.73 -5.12 -25.19
C GLY A 430 5.02 -4.66 -24.52
N GLY A 431 5.87 -5.63 -24.19
CA GLY A 431 7.18 -5.43 -23.57
C GLY A 431 7.13 -5.31 -22.05
N ASP A 432 8.26 -5.00 -21.44
CA ASP A 432 8.47 -5.05 -19.97
C ASP A 432 7.51 -4.21 -19.14
N ARG A 433 6.94 -3.18 -19.74
CA ARG A 433 5.97 -2.27 -19.14
C ARG A 433 4.63 -2.31 -19.86
N ALA A 434 4.25 -3.50 -20.37
CA ALA A 434 2.92 -3.69 -20.92
C ALA A 434 1.84 -3.34 -19.88
N PRO A 435 0.73 -2.68 -20.28
CA PRO A 435 -0.32 -2.29 -19.34
C PRO A 435 -1.03 -3.49 -18.70
N LEU A 436 -1.00 -4.65 -19.32
CA LEU A 436 -1.62 -5.88 -18.83
C LEU A 436 -0.59 -6.95 -18.50
N VAL A 437 -1.01 -7.91 -17.67
CA VAL A 437 -0.29 -9.13 -17.32
C VAL A 437 -1.12 -10.35 -17.76
N ASN A 438 -0.48 -11.33 -18.37
CA ASN A 438 -1.09 -12.63 -18.64
C ASN A 438 -1.50 -13.34 -17.34
N PRO A 439 -2.54 -14.16 -17.37
CA PRO A 439 -2.90 -15.02 -16.26
C PRO A 439 -1.68 -15.75 -15.69
N PRO A 440 -1.59 -15.88 -14.34
CA PRO A 440 -0.40 -16.45 -13.68
C PRO A 440 -0.27 -17.98 -13.84
N THR A 441 -1.29 -18.65 -14.37
CA THR A 441 -1.31 -20.10 -14.58
C THR A 441 -1.45 -20.43 -16.06
N CYS A 442 -0.98 -21.61 -16.45
CA CYS A 442 -1.17 -22.09 -17.80
C CYS A 442 -2.59 -22.63 -18.01
N GLY A 443 -3.12 -22.37 -19.20
CA GLY A 443 -4.46 -22.77 -19.58
C GLY A 443 -4.93 -22.09 -20.86
N THR A 444 -6.17 -22.37 -21.23
CA THR A 444 -6.91 -21.64 -22.27
C THR A 444 -7.79 -20.62 -21.59
N TYR A 445 -7.68 -19.37 -22.00
CA TYR A 445 -8.36 -18.23 -21.42
C TYR A 445 -9.30 -17.60 -22.44
N THR A 446 -10.51 -17.27 -22.02
CA THR A 446 -11.56 -16.80 -22.91
C THR A 446 -11.97 -15.37 -22.54
N ALA A 447 -11.82 -14.43 -23.46
CA ALA A 447 -12.43 -13.12 -23.43
C ALA A 447 -13.85 -13.19 -23.99
N ARG A 448 -14.75 -12.38 -23.44
CA ARG A 448 -16.15 -12.34 -23.84
C ARG A 448 -16.54 -10.92 -24.16
N ALA A 449 -17.21 -10.70 -25.29
CA ALA A 449 -17.83 -9.43 -25.62
C ALA A 449 -19.35 -9.55 -25.70
N THR A 450 -20.06 -8.61 -25.09
CA THR A 450 -21.49 -8.40 -25.25
C THR A 450 -21.67 -7.13 -26.06
N MET A 451 -22.26 -7.25 -27.25
CA MET A 451 -22.39 -6.16 -28.20
C MET A 451 -23.85 -5.92 -28.51
N THR A 452 -24.27 -4.67 -28.44
CA THR A 452 -25.64 -4.24 -28.71
C THR A 452 -25.67 -3.29 -29.90
N SER A 453 -26.52 -3.56 -30.86
CA SER A 453 -26.71 -2.74 -32.07
C SER A 453 -27.63 -1.54 -31.82
N TRP A 454 -27.60 -0.56 -32.71
CA TRP A 454 -28.58 0.52 -32.76
C TRP A 454 -29.99 0.01 -33.06
N GLY A 455 -30.14 -1.16 -33.67
CA GLY A 455 -31.41 -1.87 -33.85
C GLY A 455 -31.92 -2.59 -32.58
N GLY A 456 -31.15 -2.60 -31.50
CA GLY A 456 -31.51 -3.22 -30.21
C GLY A 456 -31.17 -4.72 -30.09
N GLN A 457 -30.58 -5.36 -31.11
CA GLN A 457 -30.15 -6.74 -31.02
C GLN A 457 -28.88 -6.83 -30.12
N THR A 458 -28.82 -7.87 -29.31
CA THR A 458 -27.63 -8.14 -28.46
C THR A 458 -27.01 -9.48 -28.85
N VAL A 459 -25.70 -9.49 -29.09
CA VAL A 459 -24.91 -10.67 -29.43
C VAL A 459 -23.79 -10.82 -28.44
N VAL A 460 -23.52 -12.06 -28.03
CA VAL A 460 -22.36 -12.45 -27.23
C VAL A 460 -21.38 -13.18 -28.14
N SER A 461 -20.14 -12.73 -28.16
CA SER A 461 -19.05 -13.38 -28.86
C SER A 461 -17.89 -13.67 -27.92
N GLU A 462 -17.22 -14.80 -28.10
CA GLU A 462 -16.11 -15.24 -27.25
C GLU A 462 -14.88 -15.51 -28.11
N SER A 463 -13.71 -15.23 -27.53
CA SER A 463 -12.42 -15.51 -28.18
C SER A 463 -11.46 -16.08 -27.15
N SER A 464 -10.80 -17.16 -27.50
CA SER A 464 -9.87 -17.86 -26.61
C SER A 464 -8.42 -17.77 -27.10
N PHE A 465 -7.49 -17.64 -26.16
CA PHE A 465 -6.06 -17.70 -26.39
C PHE A 465 -5.39 -18.62 -25.36
N ALA A 466 -4.21 -19.12 -25.68
CA ALA A 466 -3.48 -20.03 -24.80
C ALA A 466 -2.33 -19.32 -24.08
N VAL A 467 -2.20 -19.61 -22.80
CA VAL A 467 -1.01 -19.33 -21.99
C VAL A 467 -0.39 -20.70 -21.66
N ASP A 468 0.76 -21.03 -22.24
CA ASP A 468 1.35 -22.38 -22.15
C ASP A 468 2.88 -22.38 -22.03
N ALA A 469 3.48 -21.19 -21.89
CA ALA A 469 4.90 -21.00 -21.63
C ALA A 469 5.12 -20.45 -20.21
N GLY A 470 6.28 -20.78 -19.61
CA GLY A 470 6.63 -20.29 -18.27
C GLY A 470 5.68 -20.75 -17.17
N CYS A 471 5.04 -21.90 -17.35
CA CYS A 471 4.07 -22.41 -16.38
C CYS A 471 4.71 -22.59 -15.01
N PRO A 472 4.17 -22.00 -13.93
CA PRO A 472 4.69 -22.21 -12.60
C PRO A 472 4.58 -23.70 -12.26
N GLY A 473 5.70 -24.30 -11.83
CA GLY A 473 5.70 -25.66 -11.29
C GLY A 473 4.89 -25.69 -9.99
N ALA A 474 4.37 -26.86 -9.61
CA ALA A 474 3.57 -27.04 -8.39
C ALA A 474 4.32 -26.65 -7.08
N THR A 475 5.61 -26.32 -7.13
CA THR A 475 6.52 -26.07 -6.01
C THR A 475 7.18 -24.68 -6.02
N GLY A 476 6.70 -23.75 -6.81
CA GLY A 476 7.36 -22.46 -7.04
C GLY A 476 7.12 -21.42 -5.93
N PHE A 477 7.84 -21.55 -4.81
CA PHE A 477 7.98 -20.46 -3.84
C PHE A 477 9.33 -20.55 -3.14
N ALA A 478 10.31 -19.82 -3.65
CA ALA A 478 11.69 -19.82 -3.15
C ALA A 478 12.24 -18.38 -3.05
N PRO A 479 11.65 -17.51 -2.23
CA PRO A 479 12.09 -16.13 -2.11
C PRO A 479 13.53 -16.06 -1.59
N SER A 480 14.33 -15.16 -2.12
CA SER A 480 15.64 -14.82 -1.59
C SER A 480 15.50 -13.97 -0.33
N PHE A 481 16.42 -14.18 0.62
CA PHE A 481 16.43 -13.46 1.90
C PHE A 481 17.83 -12.97 2.23
N SER A 482 17.94 -11.74 2.68
CA SER A 482 19.15 -11.20 3.27
C SER A 482 18.81 -10.23 4.40
N ALA A 483 19.62 -10.26 5.47
CA ALA A 483 19.47 -9.33 6.58
C ALA A 483 20.84 -9.06 7.22
N ALA A 484 21.16 -7.79 7.44
CA ALA A 484 22.41 -7.40 8.05
C ALA A 484 22.37 -6.00 8.68
N PRO A 485 23.14 -5.76 9.76
CA PRO A 485 23.45 -4.40 10.20
C PRO A 485 24.52 -3.78 9.26
N SER A 486 24.51 -2.46 9.13
CA SER A 486 25.52 -1.71 8.33
C SER A 486 26.92 -1.70 8.99
N ASP A 487 26.98 -1.93 10.30
CA ASP A 487 28.21 -2.09 11.10
C ASP A 487 28.06 -3.31 12.00
N ALA A 488 28.97 -4.27 11.87
CA ALA A 488 28.95 -5.51 12.62
C ALA A 488 29.78 -5.46 13.90
N ARG A 489 30.35 -4.32 14.34
CA ARG A 489 31.12 -4.22 15.56
C ARG A 489 30.31 -4.59 16.80
N ALA A 490 30.84 -5.46 17.62
CA ALA A 490 30.17 -5.94 18.82
C ALA A 490 29.83 -4.80 19.78
N GLY A 491 28.59 -4.82 20.33
CA GLY A 491 28.10 -3.83 21.28
C GLY A 491 27.87 -2.43 20.71
N SER A 492 28.17 -2.19 19.43
CA SER A 492 27.91 -0.92 18.77
C SER A 492 26.42 -0.73 18.46
N SER A 493 26.05 0.51 18.16
CA SER A 493 24.80 0.82 17.49
C SER A 493 25.10 0.88 15.99
N PRO A 494 24.58 -0.05 15.17
CA PRO A 494 24.73 0.05 13.73
C PRO A 494 24.01 1.31 13.23
N GLY A 495 24.56 1.95 12.19
CA GLY A 495 23.93 3.12 11.59
C GLY A 495 22.57 2.78 10.99
N SER A 496 22.42 1.56 10.44
CA SER A 496 21.18 1.00 9.97
C SER A 496 21.16 -0.53 10.09
N PHE A 497 19.96 -1.10 10.02
CA PHE A 497 19.73 -2.55 9.92
C PHE A 497 18.75 -2.80 8.78
N GLY A 498 19.18 -3.58 7.78
CA GLY A 498 18.40 -3.88 6.59
C GLY A 498 17.88 -5.31 6.59
N VAL A 499 16.64 -5.51 6.13
CA VAL A 499 16.02 -6.80 5.81
C VAL A 499 15.50 -6.72 4.39
N SER A 500 15.84 -7.68 3.54
CA SER A 500 15.38 -7.74 2.15
C SER A 500 14.85 -9.13 1.84
N VAL A 501 13.64 -9.17 1.27
CA VAL A 501 13.00 -10.38 0.74
C VAL A 501 12.63 -10.10 -0.70
N ALA A 502 12.97 -11.01 -1.62
CA ALA A 502 12.61 -10.86 -3.03
C ALA A 502 12.25 -12.22 -3.64
N ARG A 503 11.30 -12.23 -4.58
CA ARG A 503 10.86 -13.41 -5.32
C ARG A 503 11.03 -13.25 -6.82
N GLY A 504 11.10 -14.37 -7.54
CA GLY A 504 11.03 -14.42 -9.00
C GLY A 504 9.59 -14.26 -9.54
N ASP A 505 9.43 -14.02 -10.84
CA ASP A 505 8.10 -13.98 -11.48
C ASP A 505 7.39 -15.33 -11.42
N ALA A 506 8.15 -16.43 -11.50
CA ALA A 506 7.63 -17.79 -11.41
C ALA A 506 7.21 -18.22 -10.00
N ASP A 507 7.60 -17.46 -8.96
CA ASP A 507 7.21 -17.73 -7.58
C ASP A 507 5.82 -17.20 -7.29
N GLN A 508 5.10 -17.89 -6.39
CA GLN A 508 3.83 -17.40 -5.87
C GLN A 508 4.01 -16.05 -5.15
N VAL A 509 2.95 -15.24 -5.12
CA VAL A 509 2.96 -13.93 -4.48
C VAL A 509 3.19 -14.05 -2.97
N LEU A 510 4.06 -13.20 -2.43
CA LEU A 510 4.38 -13.14 -1.00
C LEU A 510 3.19 -12.60 -0.20
N SER A 511 2.79 -13.35 0.84
CA SER A 511 1.67 -12.98 1.72
C SER A 511 2.09 -12.62 3.14
N ARG A 512 3.12 -13.27 3.71
CA ARG A 512 3.56 -13.00 5.08
C ARG A 512 5.07 -13.12 5.22
N ILE A 513 5.64 -12.24 6.05
CA ILE A 513 7.07 -12.19 6.37
C ILE A 513 7.22 -12.35 7.89
N ASP A 514 8.05 -13.28 8.31
CA ASP A 514 8.42 -13.53 9.69
C ASP A 514 9.96 -13.53 9.79
N VAL A 515 10.52 -12.66 10.60
CA VAL A 515 11.98 -12.52 10.76
C VAL A 515 12.35 -12.70 12.22
N SER A 516 13.26 -13.63 12.48
CA SER A 516 13.82 -13.88 13.82
C SER A 516 15.26 -13.40 13.87
N LEU A 517 15.51 -12.45 14.77
CA LEU A 517 16.86 -11.94 15.05
C LEU A 517 17.57 -12.84 16.06
N PRO A 518 18.89 -13.05 15.92
CA PRO A 518 19.63 -13.85 16.89
C PRO A 518 19.71 -13.17 18.26
N PRO A 519 19.91 -13.95 19.34
CA PRO A 519 20.12 -13.39 20.68
C PRO A 519 21.22 -12.33 20.71
N GLY A 520 20.93 -11.18 21.29
CA GLY A 520 21.86 -10.07 21.41
C GLY A 520 21.78 -9.01 20.33
N LEU A 521 21.18 -9.29 19.17
CA LEU A 521 20.80 -8.28 18.18
C LEU A 521 19.44 -7.72 18.59
N LEU A 522 19.43 -6.57 19.25
CA LEU A 522 18.28 -6.05 19.96
C LEU A 522 17.88 -4.66 19.49
N ALA A 523 16.57 -4.38 19.54
CA ALA A 523 16.06 -3.02 19.41
C ALA A 523 16.20 -2.26 20.74
N LYS A 524 16.35 -0.94 20.65
CA LYS A 524 16.32 0.01 21.76
C LYS A 524 15.14 0.96 21.59
N PRO A 525 13.96 0.62 22.09
CA PRO A 525 12.77 1.50 22.04
C PRO A 525 12.86 2.70 22.98
N ALA A 526 13.74 2.68 23.99
CA ALA A 526 13.90 3.75 24.96
C ALA A 526 14.08 5.14 24.32
N GLY A 527 13.23 6.09 24.70
CA GLY A 527 13.25 7.46 24.19
C GLY A 527 12.61 7.63 22.80
N ILE A 528 11.97 6.59 22.26
CA ILE A 528 11.19 6.69 21.00
C ILE A 528 9.72 6.78 21.34
N PRO A 529 9.03 7.89 21.00
CA PRO A 529 7.59 8.00 21.18
C PRO A 529 6.86 6.89 20.38
N LEU A 530 5.92 6.21 21.00
CA LEU A 530 5.15 5.18 20.36
C LEU A 530 3.97 5.78 19.58
N CYS A 531 3.73 5.33 18.35
CA CYS A 531 2.51 5.65 17.62
C CYS A 531 1.30 4.97 18.27
N GLY A 532 0.21 5.73 18.46
CA GLY A 532 -1.05 5.22 18.99
C GLY A 532 -1.69 4.20 18.06
N ASP A 533 -2.45 3.25 18.58
CA ASP A 533 -2.98 2.11 17.79
C ASP A 533 -3.89 2.55 16.64
N ALA A 534 -4.79 3.50 16.87
CA ALA A 534 -5.67 4.06 15.83
C ALA A 534 -4.88 4.76 14.71
N GLN A 535 -3.85 5.54 15.06
CA GLN A 535 -2.98 6.19 14.09
C GLN A 535 -2.13 5.18 13.32
N ALA A 536 -1.67 4.14 14.00
CA ALA A 536 -0.89 3.07 13.39
C ALA A 536 -1.70 2.26 12.38
N ALA A 537 -2.99 2.02 12.66
CA ALA A 537 -3.91 1.35 11.74
C ALA A 537 -4.29 2.24 10.54
N ALA A 538 -4.40 3.55 10.74
CA ALA A 538 -4.73 4.51 9.70
C ALA A 538 -3.50 5.00 8.88
N GLY A 539 -2.27 4.59 9.24
CA GLY A 539 -1.05 5.06 8.59
C GLY A 539 -0.67 6.52 8.88
N THR A 540 -1.25 7.12 9.94
CA THR A 540 -1.08 8.55 10.29
C THR A 540 -0.16 8.74 11.50
N CYS A 541 0.84 7.89 11.66
CA CYS A 541 1.81 7.96 12.74
C CYS A 541 2.63 9.26 12.73
N PRO A 542 2.90 9.86 13.90
CA PRO A 542 3.75 11.04 13.99
C PRO A 542 5.20 10.69 13.60
N GLU A 543 5.90 11.64 12.96
CA GLU A 543 7.30 11.44 12.53
C GLU A 543 8.23 11.11 13.71
N ALA A 544 7.91 11.57 14.92
CA ALA A 544 8.68 11.25 16.13
C ALA A 544 8.75 9.74 16.44
N SER A 545 7.76 8.95 15.99
CA SER A 545 7.72 7.49 16.15
C SER A 545 8.34 6.72 14.99
N ARG A 546 8.83 7.40 13.94
CA ARG A 546 9.51 6.78 12.81
C ARG A 546 10.79 6.11 13.27
N VAL A 547 11.01 4.86 12.84
CA VAL A 547 12.22 4.08 13.12
C VAL A 547 12.97 3.66 11.86
N GLY A 548 12.33 3.81 10.69
CA GLY A 548 12.94 3.37 9.45
C GLY A 548 12.16 3.72 8.20
N SER A 549 12.58 3.13 7.10
CA SER A 549 11.99 3.22 5.77
C SER A 549 11.73 1.83 5.20
N VAL A 550 10.86 1.78 4.21
CA VAL A 550 10.57 0.58 3.43
C VAL A 550 10.61 0.93 1.96
N ALA A 551 11.20 0.06 1.14
CA ALA A 551 11.11 0.09 -0.31
C ALA A 551 10.43 -1.21 -0.77
N VAL A 552 9.40 -1.07 -1.60
CA VAL A 552 8.63 -2.18 -2.15
C VAL A 552 8.68 -2.09 -3.66
N THR A 553 8.84 -3.22 -4.35
CA THR A 553 8.64 -3.27 -5.79
C THR A 553 7.45 -4.17 -6.12
N ALA A 554 6.60 -3.72 -7.05
CA ALA A 554 5.36 -4.37 -7.43
C ALA A 554 5.24 -4.47 -8.96
N GLY A 555 4.53 -5.49 -9.46
CA GLY A 555 4.30 -5.73 -10.87
C GLY A 555 5.15 -6.85 -11.47
N ALA A 556 4.74 -7.31 -12.64
CA ALA A 556 5.39 -8.37 -13.39
C ALA A 556 6.55 -7.84 -14.26
N GLY A 557 7.43 -8.75 -14.69
CA GLY A 557 8.54 -8.46 -15.61
C GLY A 557 9.80 -7.92 -14.94
N PRO A 558 10.82 -7.58 -15.73
CA PRO A 558 12.13 -7.20 -15.23
C PRO A 558 12.20 -5.76 -14.68
N ALA A 559 11.16 -4.94 -14.89
CA ALA A 559 11.11 -3.54 -14.50
C ALA A 559 9.93 -3.22 -13.56
N PRO A 560 9.84 -3.87 -12.38
CA PRO A 560 8.72 -3.65 -11.45
C PRO A 560 8.68 -2.20 -10.95
N PHE A 561 7.49 -1.72 -10.64
CA PHE A 561 7.26 -0.37 -10.11
C PHE A 561 7.79 -0.27 -8.67
N ALA A 562 8.54 0.80 -8.38
CA ALA A 562 9.14 1.03 -7.07
C ALA A 562 8.28 2.01 -6.24
N LEU A 563 8.01 1.63 -4.99
CA LEU A 563 7.28 2.42 -4.00
C LEU A 563 8.15 2.58 -2.75
N GLU A 564 8.14 3.75 -2.17
CA GLU A 564 8.84 4.05 -0.92
C GLU A 564 7.85 4.39 0.19
N GLY A 565 8.17 3.95 1.41
CA GLY A 565 7.35 4.17 2.58
C GLY A 565 8.16 4.31 3.86
N ARG A 566 7.44 4.36 4.97
CA ARG A 566 8.00 4.62 6.30
C ARG A 566 7.63 3.51 7.28
N VAL A 567 8.48 3.30 8.27
CA VAL A 567 8.28 2.32 9.35
C VAL A 567 8.22 3.05 10.68
N TYR A 568 7.17 2.82 11.44
CA TYR A 568 6.90 3.45 12.73
C TYR A 568 6.83 2.43 13.85
N LEU A 569 7.37 2.79 15.03
CA LEU A 569 7.26 1.99 16.25
C LEU A 569 5.92 2.27 16.93
N THR A 570 5.22 1.19 17.32
CA THR A 570 3.92 1.27 17.98
C THR A 570 3.94 0.59 19.34
N GLY A 571 2.89 0.80 20.14
CA GLY A 571 2.65 0.05 21.37
C GLY A 571 2.40 -1.44 21.13
N PRO A 572 1.94 -2.17 22.14
CA PRO A 572 1.69 -3.62 22.05
C PRO A 572 0.77 -3.97 20.90
N TYR A 573 1.14 -4.99 20.11
CA TYR A 573 0.36 -5.45 18.97
C TYR A 573 0.44 -6.97 18.81
N ALA A 574 -0.70 -7.62 18.54
CA ALA A 574 -0.82 -9.06 18.28
C ALA A 574 0.02 -9.94 19.22
N GLY A 575 -0.04 -9.64 20.54
CA GLY A 575 0.66 -10.40 21.59
C GLY A 575 2.13 -10.04 21.79
N GLY A 576 2.71 -9.19 20.95
CA GLY A 576 4.04 -8.62 21.17
C GLY A 576 3.99 -7.40 22.11
N PRO A 577 5.06 -7.11 22.86
CA PRO A 577 5.16 -5.90 23.70
C PRO A 577 5.22 -4.61 22.88
N TYR A 578 5.61 -4.69 21.63
CA TYR A 578 5.68 -3.62 20.66
C TYR A 578 5.13 -4.08 19.31
N GLY A 579 4.84 -3.16 18.43
CA GLY A 579 4.52 -3.42 17.04
C GLY A 579 5.23 -2.45 16.10
N LEU A 580 5.11 -2.72 14.81
CA LEU A 580 5.50 -1.82 13.73
C LEU A 580 4.27 -1.48 12.90
N SER A 581 4.22 -0.26 12.37
CA SER A 581 3.32 0.14 11.29
C SER A 581 4.15 0.53 10.09
N VAL A 582 4.04 -0.23 9.02
CA VAL A 582 4.69 -0.01 7.74
C VAL A 582 3.69 0.69 6.83
N VAL A 583 3.98 1.90 6.40
CA VAL A 583 3.08 2.76 5.65
C VAL A 583 3.71 3.08 4.31
N VAL A 584 3.04 2.71 3.22
CA VAL A 584 3.49 2.93 1.84
C VAL A 584 2.41 3.70 1.09
N PRO A 585 2.67 4.95 0.65
CA PRO A 585 1.78 5.64 -0.26
C PRO A 585 1.75 4.91 -1.60
N ALA A 586 0.56 4.52 -2.05
CA ALA A 586 0.37 3.80 -3.30
C ALA A 586 0.05 4.77 -4.44
N VAL A 587 0.99 5.65 -4.77
CA VAL A 587 0.88 6.59 -5.89
C VAL A 587 1.64 6.02 -7.09
N ALA A 588 0.92 5.78 -8.19
CA ALA A 588 1.44 5.06 -9.35
C ALA A 588 0.97 5.72 -10.66
N GLY A 589 1.85 6.48 -11.33
CA GLY A 589 1.47 7.27 -12.51
C GLY A 589 0.39 8.30 -12.15
N PRO A 590 -0.75 8.35 -12.87
CA PRO A 590 -1.83 9.28 -12.57
C PRO A 590 -2.73 8.83 -11.41
N PHE A 591 -2.51 7.65 -10.82
CA PHE A 591 -3.35 7.05 -9.80
C PHE A 591 -2.83 7.32 -8.39
N ASP A 592 -3.70 7.75 -7.48
CA ASP A 592 -3.46 7.80 -6.04
C ASP A 592 -4.41 6.80 -5.35
N LEU A 593 -3.90 5.60 -5.10
CA LEU A 593 -4.64 4.50 -4.49
C LEU A 593 -4.57 4.55 -2.95
N GLY A 594 -4.17 5.69 -2.37
CA GLY A 594 -4.13 5.91 -0.93
C GLY A 594 -2.92 5.28 -0.22
N LEU A 595 -3.13 4.88 1.03
CA LEU A 595 -2.07 4.34 1.89
C LEU A 595 -2.24 2.84 2.10
N VAL A 596 -1.21 2.08 1.75
CA VAL A 596 -1.08 0.68 2.16
C VAL A 596 -0.42 0.62 3.53
N VAL A 597 -1.14 0.08 4.51
CA VAL A 597 -0.66 -0.07 5.89
C VAL A 597 -0.54 -1.55 6.24
N VAL A 598 0.67 -1.99 6.57
CA VAL A 598 0.93 -3.34 7.06
C VAL A 598 1.45 -3.26 8.49
N ARG A 599 0.75 -3.92 9.42
CA ARG A 599 1.18 -4.02 10.81
C ARG A 599 2.09 -5.22 11.00
N ALA A 600 2.98 -5.16 11.99
CA ALA A 600 3.78 -6.31 12.40
C ALA A 600 3.92 -6.35 13.92
N SER A 601 3.83 -7.55 14.52
CA SER A 601 4.11 -7.75 15.94
C SER A 601 5.61 -7.90 16.17
N VAL A 602 6.12 -7.25 17.21
CA VAL A 602 7.48 -7.42 17.69
C VAL A 602 7.42 -8.25 18.98
N GLN A 603 7.78 -9.50 18.86
CA GLN A 603 7.74 -10.48 19.95
C GLN A 603 9.14 -10.62 20.56
N LEU A 604 9.21 -10.93 21.85
CA LEU A 604 10.45 -11.16 22.56
C LEU A 604 10.39 -12.50 23.29
N ASP A 605 11.38 -13.37 23.08
CA ASP A 605 11.51 -14.59 23.88
C ASP A 605 11.88 -14.25 25.33
N ARG A 606 11.22 -14.92 26.29
CA ARG A 606 11.38 -14.62 27.71
C ARG A 606 12.66 -15.17 28.33
N THR A 607 13.36 -16.07 27.63
CA THR A 607 14.52 -16.79 28.16
C THR A 607 15.85 -16.25 27.66
N ASP A 608 15.94 -15.98 26.35
CA ASP A 608 17.17 -15.50 25.69
C ASP A 608 17.07 -14.11 25.10
N ALA A 609 15.86 -13.52 25.17
CA ALA A 609 15.54 -12.17 24.67
C ALA A 609 15.72 -11.99 23.16
N HIS A 610 15.72 -13.07 22.33
CA HIS A 610 15.71 -12.87 20.89
C HIS A 610 14.39 -12.21 20.43
N VAL A 611 14.49 -11.40 19.38
CA VAL A 611 13.37 -10.64 18.81
C VAL A 611 12.85 -11.37 17.59
N ARG A 612 11.54 -11.53 17.50
CA ARG A 612 10.83 -12.04 16.33
C ARG A 612 9.82 -11.00 15.85
N VAL A 613 9.88 -10.66 14.58
CA VAL A 613 8.97 -9.72 13.93
C VAL A 613 8.08 -10.48 12.97
N VAL A 614 6.76 -10.45 13.18
CA VAL A 614 5.79 -11.17 12.37
C VAL A 614 4.84 -10.16 11.73
N SER A 615 4.82 -10.08 10.40
CA SER A 615 3.91 -9.20 9.68
C SER A 615 2.48 -9.73 9.68
N ASP A 616 1.52 -8.83 9.59
CA ASP A 616 0.19 -9.17 9.08
C ASP A 616 0.28 -9.63 7.61
N PRO A 617 -0.76 -10.22 7.05
CA PRO A 617 -0.81 -10.54 5.64
C PRO A 617 -0.59 -9.28 4.78
N LEU A 618 0.28 -9.40 3.79
CA LEU A 618 0.49 -8.36 2.79
C LEU A 618 -0.73 -8.32 1.87
N PRO A 619 -1.22 -7.14 1.48
CA PRO A 619 -2.28 -7.05 0.48
C PRO A 619 -1.78 -7.59 -0.86
N THR A 620 -2.60 -8.40 -1.51
CA THR A 620 -2.31 -8.99 -2.82
C THR A 620 -2.97 -8.23 -3.96
N ILE A 621 -4.02 -7.46 -3.65
CA ILE A 621 -4.78 -6.64 -4.57
C ILE A 621 -5.12 -5.30 -3.92
N LEU A 622 -5.14 -4.23 -4.68
CA LEU A 622 -5.51 -2.88 -4.27
C LEU A 622 -6.32 -2.25 -5.40
N ASP A 623 -7.55 -1.79 -5.11
CA ASP A 623 -8.46 -1.17 -6.07
C ASP A 623 -8.56 -1.93 -7.41
N GLY A 624 -8.68 -3.26 -7.32
CA GLY A 624 -8.75 -4.13 -8.49
C GLY A 624 -7.41 -4.36 -9.22
N ILE A 625 -6.29 -3.83 -8.72
CA ILE A 625 -4.95 -4.05 -9.26
C ILE A 625 -4.23 -5.11 -8.44
N PRO A 626 -3.92 -6.30 -8.97
CA PRO A 626 -3.04 -7.25 -8.32
C PRO A 626 -1.64 -6.67 -8.16
N LEU A 627 -1.18 -6.55 -6.92
CA LEU A 627 0.08 -5.85 -6.61
C LEU A 627 1.32 -6.61 -7.07
N LEU A 628 1.26 -7.94 -7.13
CA LEU A 628 2.37 -8.78 -7.56
C LEU A 628 3.69 -8.39 -6.89
N VAL A 629 3.68 -8.22 -5.56
CA VAL A 629 4.86 -7.76 -4.80
C VAL A 629 6.08 -8.63 -5.11
N ARG A 630 7.16 -7.99 -5.59
CA ARG A 630 8.41 -8.62 -6.01
C ARG A 630 9.47 -8.58 -4.93
N SER A 631 9.60 -7.45 -4.27
CA SER A 631 10.54 -7.30 -3.17
C SER A 631 10.02 -6.38 -2.08
N VAL A 632 10.42 -6.67 -0.86
CA VAL A 632 10.21 -5.82 0.31
C VAL A 632 11.56 -5.63 0.98
N ARG A 633 12.03 -4.39 1.08
CA ARG A 633 13.24 -4.02 1.81
C ARG A 633 12.88 -3.06 2.94
N VAL A 634 13.04 -3.52 4.16
CA VAL A 634 12.86 -2.70 5.37
C VAL A 634 14.24 -2.28 5.87
N THR A 635 14.42 -1.01 6.17
CA THR A 635 15.64 -0.46 6.73
C THR A 635 15.32 0.29 8.02
N ILE A 636 15.82 -0.18 9.15
CA ILE A 636 15.77 0.55 10.42
C ILE A 636 16.96 1.49 10.43
N ASP A 637 16.74 2.78 10.24
CA ASP A 637 17.77 3.81 10.05
C ASP A 637 17.77 4.89 11.14
N ARG A 638 16.89 4.76 12.14
CA ARG A 638 16.87 5.70 13.26
C ARG A 638 18.14 5.54 14.10
N PRO A 639 18.90 6.61 14.35
CA PRO A 639 20.10 6.54 15.15
C PRO A 639 19.84 5.91 16.52
N ASP A 640 20.73 5.00 16.94
CA ASP A 640 20.71 4.35 18.25
C ASP A 640 19.49 3.42 18.52
N ALA A 641 18.68 3.11 17.49
CA ALA A 641 17.51 2.25 17.64
C ALA A 641 17.86 0.75 17.76
N MET A 642 19.05 0.34 17.36
CA MET A 642 19.50 -1.05 17.39
C MET A 642 20.82 -1.19 18.16
N ARG A 643 21.05 -2.40 18.66
CA ARG A 643 22.30 -2.79 19.34
C ARG A 643 22.79 -4.13 18.81
N ASN A 644 24.07 -4.18 18.48
CA ASN A 644 24.75 -5.42 18.13
C ASN A 644 25.04 -6.27 19.37
N PRO A 645 25.10 -7.61 19.22
CA PRO A 645 25.56 -8.54 20.28
C PRO A 645 26.96 -8.17 20.77
N THR A 646 27.24 -8.54 22.00
CA THR A 646 28.63 -8.40 22.57
C THR A 646 29.42 -9.70 22.49
N SER A 647 28.84 -10.77 21.98
CA SER A 647 29.45 -12.06 21.62
C SER A 647 30.02 -12.01 20.21
N CYS A 648 31.14 -12.72 19.93
CA CYS A 648 31.65 -12.98 18.57
C CYS A 648 31.28 -14.39 18.07
N ALA A 649 30.34 -15.07 18.68
CA ALA A 649 29.84 -16.33 18.13
C ALA A 649 29.17 -16.08 16.76
N PRO A 650 29.38 -16.98 15.77
CA PRO A 650 28.59 -16.94 14.54
C PRO A 650 27.10 -17.07 14.87
N LEU A 651 26.31 -16.20 14.25
CA LEU A 651 24.87 -16.09 14.45
C LEU A 651 24.17 -16.13 13.09
N GLU A 652 22.88 -16.39 13.09
CA GLU A 652 22.05 -16.35 11.89
C GLU A 652 20.79 -15.51 12.15
N ILE A 653 20.44 -14.66 11.19
CA ILE A 653 19.14 -14.02 11.11
C ILE A 653 18.30 -14.91 10.21
N THR A 654 17.15 -15.38 10.69
CA THR A 654 16.29 -16.31 9.93
C THR A 654 15.01 -15.64 9.49
N GLY A 655 14.55 -16.01 8.29
CA GLY A 655 13.27 -15.59 7.73
C GLY A 655 12.38 -16.81 7.46
N SER A 656 11.09 -16.68 7.71
CA SER A 656 10.06 -17.62 7.28
C SER A 656 9.01 -16.85 6.49
N PHE A 657 8.62 -17.37 5.34
CA PHE A 657 7.78 -16.70 4.37
C PHE A 657 6.58 -17.58 4.03
N VAL A 658 5.44 -16.94 3.81
CA VAL A 658 4.23 -17.64 3.37
C VAL A 658 3.75 -16.97 2.08
N SER A 659 3.42 -17.78 1.07
CA SER A 659 2.81 -17.30 -0.17
C SER A 659 1.30 -17.10 -0.03
N ALA A 660 0.70 -16.40 -0.98
CA ALA A 660 -0.76 -16.26 -1.06
C ALA A 660 -1.49 -17.61 -1.23
N GLY A 661 -0.84 -18.59 -1.86
CA GLY A 661 -1.35 -19.96 -1.98
C GLY A 661 -1.05 -20.88 -0.79
N GLY A 662 -0.46 -20.35 0.30
CA GLY A 662 -0.17 -21.11 1.53
C GLY A 662 1.13 -21.91 1.52
N LEU A 663 1.97 -21.83 0.47
CA LEU A 663 3.29 -22.43 0.48
C LEU A 663 4.21 -21.70 1.47
N THR A 664 5.11 -22.45 2.11
CA THR A 664 6.07 -21.90 3.06
C THR A 664 7.50 -22.06 2.57
N ALA A 665 8.31 -21.04 2.79
CA ALA A 665 9.74 -21.06 2.54
C ALA A 665 10.50 -20.47 3.72
N SER A 666 11.79 -20.80 3.86
CA SER A 666 12.67 -20.24 4.86
C SER A 666 13.98 -19.78 4.23
N GLY A 667 14.59 -18.77 4.84
CA GLY A 667 15.90 -18.28 4.45
C GLY A 667 16.73 -17.94 5.68
N SER A 668 18.06 -17.94 5.55
CA SER A 668 18.97 -17.48 6.60
C SER A 668 20.00 -16.52 6.03
N SER A 669 20.43 -15.59 6.87
CA SER A 669 21.49 -14.63 6.59
C SER A 669 22.54 -14.72 7.70
N PRO A 670 23.77 -15.16 7.40
CA PRO A 670 24.81 -15.28 8.41
C PRO A 670 25.23 -13.91 8.94
N PHE A 671 25.45 -13.83 10.24
CA PHE A 671 25.88 -12.63 10.93
C PHE A 671 26.98 -12.97 11.96
N ALA A 672 28.11 -12.35 11.88
CA ALA A 672 29.21 -12.51 12.82
C ALA A 672 29.64 -11.15 13.38
N PRO A 673 29.35 -10.84 14.65
CA PRO A 673 29.87 -9.63 15.29
C PRO A 673 31.37 -9.60 15.31
N ALA A 674 31.96 -8.44 15.00
CA ALA A 674 33.41 -8.23 14.99
C ALA A 674 33.89 -7.54 16.28
N ASP A 675 35.21 -7.61 16.57
CA ASP A 675 35.87 -6.83 17.61
C ASP A 675 35.39 -7.01 19.07
N CYS A 676 34.66 -8.09 19.38
CA CYS A 676 34.14 -8.32 20.73
C CYS A 676 35.27 -8.40 21.80
N GLN A 677 36.45 -8.81 21.40
CA GLN A 677 37.62 -8.85 22.31
C GLN A 677 38.12 -7.45 22.69
N ALA A 678 37.76 -6.40 21.92
CA ALA A 678 38.09 -5.02 22.29
C ALA A 678 37.21 -4.52 23.46
N LEU A 679 35.99 -5.10 23.63
CA LEU A 679 35.10 -4.69 24.71
C LEU A 679 35.70 -5.00 26.10
N ALA A 680 35.68 -4.01 27.01
CA ALA A 680 36.01 -4.19 28.41
C ALA A 680 34.99 -5.09 29.12
N PHE A 681 35.36 -5.70 30.26
CA PHE A 681 34.41 -6.42 31.11
C PHE A 681 34.81 -6.21 32.59
N THR A 682 34.19 -5.21 33.23
CA THR A 682 34.58 -4.76 34.59
C THR A 682 33.38 -4.60 35.54
N PRO A 683 32.39 -5.55 35.54
CA PRO A 683 31.27 -5.43 36.45
C PRO A 683 31.67 -5.34 37.91
N THR A 684 30.96 -4.56 38.69
CA THR A 684 31.14 -4.39 40.11
C THR A 684 29.99 -4.99 40.88
N THR A 685 30.27 -5.67 42.00
CA THR A 685 29.23 -6.35 42.80
C THR A 685 29.33 -5.94 44.25
N THR A 686 28.20 -5.61 44.85
CA THR A 686 28.03 -5.44 46.29
C THR A 686 27.05 -6.46 46.84
N ILE A 687 27.39 -7.10 47.94
CA ILE A 687 26.47 -8.07 48.59
C ILE A 687 26.34 -7.67 50.04
N GLY A 688 25.13 -7.45 50.52
CA GLY A 688 24.80 -7.12 51.88
C GLY A 688 23.93 -8.18 52.52
N LEU A 689 24.13 -8.43 53.80
CA LEU A 689 23.19 -9.18 54.63
C LEU A 689 22.29 -8.22 55.34
N THR A 690 21.01 -8.58 55.45
CA THR A 690 19.99 -7.77 56.14
C THR A 690 19.46 -8.50 57.38
N GLY A 691 18.81 -7.82 58.28
CA GLY A 691 18.30 -8.38 59.52
C GLY A 691 19.31 -8.37 60.67
N PRO A 692 19.43 -7.27 61.45
CA PRO A 692 20.44 -7.18 62.53
C PRO A 692 20.29 -8.26 63.62
N LYS A 693 19.12 -8.86 63.76
CA LYS A 693 18.84 -9.97 64.68
C LYS A 693 19.14 -11.35 64.07
N GLU A 694 19.41 -11.44 62.77
CA GLU A 694 19.57 -12.66 62.00
C GLU A 694 21.04 -13.01 61.72
N THR A 695 21.99 -12.54 62.54
CA THR A 695 23.45 -12.71 62.32
C THR A 695 24.08 -13.85 63.09
N VAL A 696 23.34 -14.60 63.90
CA VAL A 696 23.88 -15.65 64.79
C VAL A 696 23.38 -17.04 64.35
N ASP A 697 24.02 -18.06 64.88
CA ASP A 697 23.76 -19.47 64.66
C ASP A 697 22.26 -19.81 64.57
N GLY A 698 21.85 -20.51 63.53
CA GLY A 698 20.46 -20.92 63.28
C GLY A 698 19.48 -19.79 62.90
N ARG A 699 19.97 -18.55 62.63
CA ARG A 699 19.18 -17.44 62.20
C ARG A 699 19.27 -17.24 60.67
N HIS A 700 18.28 -16.63 60.09
CA HIS A 700 18.10 -16.49 58.66
C HIS A 700 18.27 -15.04 58.21
N PRO A 701 19.50 -14.60 57.85
CA PRO A 701 19.69 -13.26 57.29
C PRO A 701 19.13 -13.15 55.87
N GLY A 702 18.52 -12.02 55.53
CA GLY A 702 18.20 -11.67 54.15
C GLY A 702 19.48 -11.23 53.38
N VAL A 703 19.36 -11.17 52.06
CA VAL A 703 20.44 -10.76 51.15
C VAL A 703 19.99 -9.57 50.32
N ASP A 704 20.86 -8.60 50.14
CA ASP A 704 20.72 -7.50 49.16
C ASP A 704 21.95 -7.50 48.27
N ALA A 705 21.80 -8.06 47.08
CA ALA A 705 22.89 -8.17 46.10
C ALA A 705 22.65 -7.20 44.97
N LYS A 706 23.62 -6.37 44.64
CA LYS A 706 23.58 -5.45 43.53
C LYS A 706 24.82 -5.61 42.64
N MET A 707 24.59 -5.77 41.36
CA MET A 707 25.62 -5.74 40.33
C MET A 707 25.43 -4.50 39.47
N VAL A 708 26.50 -3.85 39.06
CA VAL A 708 26.51 -2.66 38.23
C VAL A 708 27.53 -2.86 37.12
N GLN A 709 27.15 -2.52 35.90
CA GLN A 709 27.97 -2.56 34.71
C GLN A 709 27.98 -1.20 34.03
N LYS A 710 29.08 -0.82 33.41
CA LYS A 710 29.22 0.41 32.64
C LYS A 710 28.71 0.21 31.20
N GLY A 711 28.20 1.26 30.59
CA GLY A 711 27.89 1.22 29.16
C GLY A 711 29.13 0.99 28.30
N GLY A 712 28.95 0.34 27.15
CA GLY A 712 30.05 0.01 26.24
C GLY A 712 30.97 -1.16 26.67
N GLU A 713 30.59 -1.87 27.71
CA GLU A 713 31.28 -3.13 28.11
C GLU A 713 30.55 -4.34 27.51
N ALA A 714 31.22 -5.49 27.39
CA ALA A 714 30.58 -6.75 27.02
C ALA A 714 29.51 -7.13 28.05
N ASN A 715 28.34 -7.54 27.60
CA ASN A 715 27.22 -7.93 28.44
C ASN A 715 27.54 -9.19 29.26
N ILE A 716 26.83 -9.38 30.36
CA ILE A 716 27.08 -10.50 31.28
C ILE A 716 26.46 -11.77 30.70
N ARG A 717 27.22 -12.85 30.56
CA ARG A 717 26.75 -14.17 30.16
C ARG A 717 26.41 -15.05 31.36
N GLN A 718 27.31 -15.05 32.38
CA GLN A 718 27.19 -15.90 33.55
C GLN A 718 27.64 -15.17 34.79
N VAL A 719 26.98 -15.42 35.91
CA VAL A 719 27.40 -14.96 37.25
C VAL A 719 27.33 -16.10 38.23
N LYS A 720 28.43 -16.39 38.88
CA LYS A 720 28.57 -17.41 39.92
C LYS A 720 28.98 -16.75 41.25
N VAL A 721 28.10 -16.85 42.25
CA VAL A 721 28.31 -16.30 43.59
C VAL A 721 28.56 -17.43 44.55
N THR A 722 29.73 -17.42 45.22
CA THR A 722 30.10 -18.38 46.26
C THR A 722 30.07 -17.67 47.61
N LEU A 723 29.18 -18.08 48.50
CA LEU A 723 29.01 -17.51 49.80
C LEU A 723 30.02 -18.12 50.82
N PRO A 724 30.37 -17.44 51.94
CA PRO A 724 31.23 -17.96 52.94
C PRO A 724 30.60 -19.13 53.70
N LEU A 725 31.43 -20.01 54.27
CA LEU A 725 30.99 -21.17 55.09
C LEU A 725 30.09 -20.83 56.28
N SER A 726 29.99 -19.56 56.65
CA SER A 726 29.09 -19.08 57.71
C SER A 726 27.63 -19.03 57.28
N LEU A 727 27.35 -19.23 55.98
CA LEU A 727 26.00 -19.21 55.40
C LEU A 727 25.73 -20.49 54.62
N ALA A 728 24.58 -21.07 54.79
CA ALA A 728 24.14 -22.24 54.07
C ALA A 728 22.67 -22.03 53.60
N LEU A 729 22.24 -22.89 52.70
CA LEU A 729 20.83 -22.93 52.23
C LEU A 729 19.98 -23.71 53.22
N ASP A 730 18.83 -23.20 53.56
CA ASP A 730 17.81 -23.86 54.40
C ASP A 730 16.46 -23.86 53.65
N PRO A 731 16.25 -24.84 52.76
CA PRO A 731 15.03 -24.91 51.96
C PRO A 731 13.73 -25.14 52.81
N ASP A 732 13.92 -25.80 53.97
CA ASP A 732 12.79 -26.18 54.84
C ASP A 732 12.18 -24.97 55.59
N ASN A 733 12.92 -23.87 55.67
CA ASN A 733 12.42 -22.61 56.27
C ASN A 733 11.61 -21.74 55.26
N ALA A 734 11.59 -22.07 53.97
CA ALA A 734 10.74 -21.41 52.96
C ALA A 734 9.26 -21.73 53.24
N ARG A 735 8.35 -20.85 52.89
CA ARG A 735 6.90 -21.09 53.01
C ARG A 735 6.45 -22.24 52.17
N ALA A 736 6.90 -22.28 50.91
CA ALA A 736 6.67 -23.33 49.93
C ALA A 736 7.73 -23.30 48.85
N LEU A 737 7.86 -24.41 48.13
CA LEU A 737 8.60 -24.51 46.90
C LEU A 737 7.65 -24.56 45.72
N CYS A 738 7.94 -23.85 44.67
CA CYS A 738 7.23 -23.97 43.40
C CYS A 738 7.56 -25.34 42.78
N GLU A 739 6.56 -26.02 42.18
CA GLU A 739 6.81 -27.26 41.44
C GLU A 739 7.71 -26.96 40.20
N TYR A 740 8.52 -27.96 39.84
CA TYR A 740 9.44 -27.80 38.71
C TYR A 740 8.75 -27.44 37.40
N ALA A 741 7.61 -28.13 37.13
CA ALA A 741 6.79 -27.88 35.93
C ALA A 741 6.17 -26.47 35.90
N ASP A 742 5.69 -25.97 37.05
CA ASP A 742 5.16 -24.62 37.17
C ASP A 742 6.28 -23.57 37.03
N GLY A 743 7.46 -23.89 37.58
CA GLY A 743 8.66 -23.08 37.38
C GLY A 743 9.08 -22.98 35.92
N LEU A 744 8.93 -24.05 35.12
CA LEU A 744 9.18 -24.00 33.67
C LEU A 744 8.21 -23.08 32.93
N ARG A 745 6.95 -23.07 33.34
CA ARG A 745 5.88 -22.22 32.76
C ARG A 745 5.91 -20.77 33.30
N GLY A 746 6.70 -20.47 34.34
CA GLY A 746 6.67 -19.17 35.02
C GLY A 746 5.40 -18.92 35.85
N SER A 747 4.68 -19.97 36.24
CA SER A 747 3.40 -19.92 36.94
C SER A 747 3.49 -20.31 38.42
N CYS A 748 4.57 -19.92 39.10
CA CYS A 748 4.79 -20.22 40.51
C CYS A 748 3.78 -19.54 41.46
N PRO A 749 3.32 -20.25 42.51
CA PRO A 749 2.42 -19.66 43.50
C PRO A 749 3.14 -18.61 44.37
N GLU A 750 2.38 -17.61 44.84
CA GLU A 750 2.87 -16.54 45.71
C GLU A 750 3.57 -17.06 46.98
N SER A 751 3.15 -18.20 47.51
CA SER A 751 3.77 -18.81 48.67
C SER A 751 5.21 -19.27 48.45
N SER A 752 5.65 -19.40 47.21
CA SER A 752 7.05 -19.73 46.86
C SER A 752 7.91 -18.51 46.59
N VAL A 753 7.39 -17.27 46.74
CA VAL A 753 8.17 -16.01 46.64
C VAL A 753 9.13 -15.92 47.85
N ILE A 754 10.40 -15.72 47.54
CA ILE A 754 11.48 -15.54 48.53
C ILE A 754 12.18 -14.18 48.43
N GLY A 755 11.75 -13.34 47.47
CA GLY A 755 12.39 -12.05 47.30
C GLY A 755 11.89 -11.29 46.07
N ARG A 756 12.61 -10.21 45.75
CA ARG A 756 12.34 -9.34 44.60
C ARG A 756 13.62 -9.00 43.85
N ALA A 757 13.47 -8.72 42.57
CA ALA A 757 14.55 -8.26 41.71
C ALA A 757 14.17 -7.02 40.92
N THR A 758 15.17 -6.23 40.58
CA THR A 758 15.04 -5.06 39.72
C THR A 758 16.19 -5.02 38.74
N ALA A 759 15.92 -4.90 37.43
CA ALA A 759 16.90 -4.71 36.38
C ALA A 759 16.72 -3.35 35.72
N VAL A 760 17.77 -2.57 35.61
CA VAL A 760 17.81 -1.31 34.87
C VAL A 760 18.65 -1.53 33.63
N THR A 761 18.00 -1.28 32.47
CA THR A 761 18.64 -1.40 31.16
C THR A 761 18.54 -0.07 30.41
N PRO A 762 19.53 0.31 29.59
CA PRO A 762 19.45 1.47 28.74
C PRO A 762 18.57 1.22 27.49
N LEU A 763 18.05 0.01 27.31
CA LEU A 763 17.22 -0.38 26.17
C LEU A 763 15.74 0.00 26.36
N LEU A 764 15.29 0.19 27.62
CA LEU A 764 13.91 0.45 28.00
C LEU A 764 13.81 1.73 28.84
N ASP A 765 12.65 2.41 28.78
CA ASP A 765 12.42 3.63 29.55
C ASP A 765 12.22 3.35 31.05
N GLN A 766 11.62 2.20 31.38
CA GLN A 766 11.34 1.83 32.77
C GLN A 766 12.14 0.61 33.24
N PRO A 767 12.53 0.54 34.50
CA PRO A 767 13.16 -0.63 35.08
C PRO A 767 12.23 -1.84 35.07
N LEU A 768 12.76 -2.99 34.73
CA LEU A 768 12.05 -4.26 34.93
C LEU A 768 12.09 -4.64 36.42
N THR A 769 10.92 -4.99 36.96
CA THR A 769 10.79 -5.43 38.35
C THR A 769 10.16 -6.81 38.42
N GLY A 770 10.47 -7.57 39.45
CA GLY A 770 9.93 -8.91 39.53
C GLY A 770 10.10 -9.62 40.86
N LYS A 771 9.42 -10.75 40.94
CA LYS A 771 9.49 -11.65 42.10
C LYS A 771 10.55 -12.70 41.89
N VAL A 772 11.18 -13.13 42.96
CA VAL A 772 12.14 -14.25 43.01
C VAL A 772 11.43 -15.43 43.65
N TYR A 773 11.27 -16.48 42.89
CA TYR A 773 10.61 -17.71 43.33
C TYR A 773 11.62 -18.80 43.65
N PHE A 774 11.29 -19.66 44.61
CA PHE A 774 12.09 -20.80 45.01
C PHE A 774 11.43 -22.07 44.44
N VAL A 775 12.14 -22.70 43.48
CA VAL A 775 11.61 -23.79 42.67
C VAL A 775 12.31 -25.10 43.02
N LYS A 776 11.56 -26.21 43.09
CA LYS A 776 12.14 -27.56 43.28
C LYS A 776 13.19 -27.84 42.20
N GLY A 777 14.39 -28.22 42.65
CA GLY A 777 15.46 -28.57 41.75
C GLY A 777 15.28 -29.98 41.20
N VAL A 778 15.32 -30.13 39.87
CA VAL A 778 15.27 -31.44 39.20
C VAL A 778 16.37 -31.47 38.13
N ARG A 779 17.04 -32.57 37.98
CA ARG A 779 17.94 -32.89 36.89
C ARG A 779 17.54 -34.27 36.33
N PHE A 780 17.59 -34.41 35.05
CA PHE A 780 17.32 -35.69 34.38
C PHE A 780 18.66 -36.41 34.10
N ASP A 781 18.72 -37.72 34.36
CA ASP A 781 19.85 -38.57 33.98
C ASP A 781 19.79 -38.94 32.49
N LYS A 782 20.80 -39.67 32.00
CA LYS A 782 20.81 -40.12 30.58
C LYS A 782 19.66 -41.03 30.18
N ALA A 783 18.96 -41.62 31.16
CA ALA A 783 17.79 -42.45 30.95
C ALA A 783 16.45 -41.69 31.13
N GLY A 784 16.48 -40.37 31.25
CA GLY A 784 15.32 -39.53 31.43
C GLY A 784 14.71 -39.51 32.82
N ARG A 785 15.36 -40.11 33.81
CA ARG A 785 14.81 -40.18 35.18
C ARG A 785 15.12 -38.90 35.94
N ALA A 786 14.11 -38.38 36.64
CA ALA A 786 14.23 -37.17 37.46
C ALA A 786 15.02 -37.41 38.75
N ILE A 787 16.12 -36.70 38.91
CA ILE A 787 16.93 -36.71 40.12
C ILE A 787 16.72 -35.37 40.85
N ARG A 788 16.35 -35.42 42.13
CA ARG A 788 16.19 -34.20 42.94
C ARG A 788 17.56 -33.54 43.20
N THR A 789 17.63 -32.25 42.99
CA THR A 789 18.77 -31.40 43.30
C THR A 789 18.38 -30.36 44.35
N LEU A 790 19.35 -29.52 44.76
CA LEU A 790 18.99 -28.34 45.54
C LEU A 790 18.02 -27.45 44.76
N PRO A 791 17.09 -26.76 45.48
CA PRO A 791 16.14 -25.84 44.82
C PRO A 791 16.87 -24.75 44.02
N THR A 792 16.22 -24.31 42.95
CA THR A 792 16.70 -23.27 42.03
C THR A 792 15.98 -21.94 42.28
N LEU A 793 16.57 -20.83 41.82
CA LEU A 793 15.91 -19.53 41.81
C LEU A 793 15.36 -19.25 40.44
N LEU A 794 14.09 -18.76 40.39
CA LEU A 794 13.46 -18.25 39.18
C LEU A 794 13.12 -16.77 39.44
N VAL A 795 13.65 -15.90 38.62
CA VAL A 795 13.38 -14.44 38.66
C VAL A 795 12.51 -14.07 37.47
N LEU A 796 11.27 -13.70 37.74
CA LEU A 796 10.31 -13.26 36.71
C LEU A 796 10.30 -11.73 36.65
N LEU A 797 11.07 -11.14 35.74
CA LEU A 797 11.12 -9.70 35.50
C LEU A 797 9.98 -9.30 34.59
N ARG A 798 9.28 -8.26 34.94
CA ARG A 798 8.12 -7.72 34.22
C ARG A 798 8.20 -6.20 34.18
N GLY A 799 7.67 -5.61 33.09
CA GLY A 799 7.60 -4.20 32.79
C GLY A 799 7.16 -4.02 31.37
N GLU A 800 7.85 -3.21 30.58
CA GLU A 800 7.61 -3.04 29.13
C GLU A 800 7.78 -4.36 28.38
N ILE A 801 8.65 -5.24 28.88
CA ILE A 801 8.85 -6.59 28.39
C ILE A 801 8.80 -7.60 29.54
N ALA A 802 8.79 -8.88 29.22
CA ALA A 802 8.87 -9.97 30.18
C ALA A 802 10.18 -10.76 29.98
N LEU A 803 10.93 -11.02 31.06
CA LEU A 803 12.17 -11.80 31.03
C LEU A 803 12.25 -12.74 32.24
N ASP A 804 12.65 -13.98 32.01
CA ASP A 804 12.70 -15.04 33.01
C ASP A 804 14.16 -15.53 33.19
N LEU A 805 14.78 -15.21 34.34
CA LEU A 805 16.13 -15.64 34.67
C LEU A 805 16.13 -16.82 35.65
N ARG A 806 16.96 -17.78 35.38
CA ARG A 806 17.13 -18.96 36.25
C ARG A 806 18.50 -19.03 36.85
N ALA A 807 18.60 -19.44 38.13
CA ALA A 807 19.85 -19.73 38.78
C ALA A 807 19.84 -21.08 39.46
N SER A 808 20.84 -21.87 39.21
CA SER A 808 21.09 -23.13 39.90
C SER A 808 21.75 -22.88 41.25
N THR A 809 21.48 -23.75 42.24
CA THR A 809 22.17 -23.75 43.53
C THR A 809 22.89 -25.06 43.69
N ALA A 810 24.12 -24.98 44.23
CA ALA A 810 24.98 -26.14 44.50
C ALA A 810 25.85 -25.92 45.75
N VAL A 811 26.53 -26.97 46.21
CA VAL A 811 27.55 -26.88 47.25
C VAL A 811 28.87 -27.29 46.61
N ASP A 812 29.90 -26.46 46.79
CA ASP A 812 31.25 -26.78 46.28
C ASP A 812 31.99 -27.81 47.17
N ALA A 813 33.18 -28.28 46.71
CA ALA A 813 34.01 -29.24 47.42
C ALA A 813 34.47 -28.76 48.83
N ARG A 814 34.31 -27.46 49.12
CA ARG A 814 34.61 -26.85 50.42
C ARG A 814 33.36 -26.58 51.25
N SER A 815 32.24 -27.22 50.89
CA SER A 815 30.91 -27.06 51.52
C SER A 815 30.36 -25.61 51.52
N ARG A 816 30.72 -24.79 50.51
CA ARG A 816 30.23 -23.41 50.37
C ARG A 816 29.04 -23.41 49.41
N LEU A 817 28.01 -22.62 49.75
CA LEU A 817 26.86 -22.41 48.85
C LEU A 817 27.26 -21.63 47.60
N VAL A 818 26.90 -22.15 46.47
CA VAL A 818 27.15 -21.57 45.15
C VAL A 818 25.82 -21.36 44.45
N THR A 819 25.59 -20.16 43.95
CA THR A 819 24.45 -19.83 43.11
C THR A 819 24.95 -19.37 41.75
N THR A 820 24.46 -19.97 40.66
CA THR A 820 24.95 -19.68 39.33
C THR A 820 23.79 -19.31 38.42
N PHE A 821 23.83 -18.13 37.80
CA PHE A 821 23.04 -17.75 36.64
C PHE A 821 23.86 -18.11 35.39
N ASP A 822 23.43 -19.15 34.64
CA ASP A 822 24.26 -19.73 33.58
C ASP A 822 23.98 -19.17 32.19
N ALA A 823 22.73 -18.69 31.96
CA ALA A 823 22.24 -18.23 30.68
C ALA A 823 21.57 -16.85 30.84
N ILE A 824 22.40 -15.82 30.97
CA ILE A 824 21.91 -14.42 30.98
C ILE A 824 21.91 -13.93 29.54
N PRO A 825 20.77 -13.39 29.02
CA PRO A 825 20.71 -12.87 27.68
C PRO A 825 21.79 -11.83 27.36
N ASP A 826 22.22 -11.76 26.08
CA ASP A 826 23.18 -10.75 25.63
C ASP A 826 22.51 -9.38 25.48
N ALA A 827 22.06 -8.83 26.60
CA ALA A 827 21.38 -7.54 26.69
C ALA A 827 22.12 -6.61 27.68
N ALA A 828 22.18 -5.34 27.31
CA ALA A 828 22.81 -4.33 28.14
C ALA A 828 22.02 -4.12 29.45
N VAL A 829 22.69 -4.31 30.61
CA VAL A 829 22.11 -4.09 31.94
C VAL A 829 23.01 -3.13 32.72
N SER A 830 22.51 -1.94 33.02
CA SER A 830 23.24 -0.95 33.83
C SER A 830 23.34 -1.36 35.28
N SER A 831 22.28 -1.96 35.84
CA SER A 831 22.32 -2.53 37.18
C SER A 831 21.28 -3.64 37.37
N PHE A 832 21.65 -4.65 38.14
CA PHE A 832 20.71 -5.69 38.59
C PHE A 832 20.79 -5.75 40.11
N ARG A 833 19.64 -5.65 40.80
CA ARG A 833 19.54 -5.79 42.26
C ARG A 833 18.57 -6.90 42.59
N MET A 834 18.96 -7.79 43.46
CA MET A 834 18.13 -8.86 43.98
C MET A 834 18.13 -8.80 45.52
N VAL A 835 16.94 -8.78 46.10
CA VAL A 835 16.72 -8.75 47.53
C VAL A 835 15.99 -10.03 47.92
N LEU A 836 16.63 -10.89 48.70
CA LEU A 836 16.05 -12.10 49.29
C LEU A 836 15.63 -11.80 50.73
N GLU A 837 14.45 -12.29 51.08
CA GLU A 837 13.85 -12.11 52.42
C GLU A 837 14.63 -12.89 53.47
N GLY A 838 14.75 -12.32 54.66
CA GLY A 838 15.30 -12.97 55.87
C GLY A 838 14.22 -13.23 56.92
N GLY A 839 14.65 -13.77 58.07
CA GLY A 839 13.79 -14.02 59.20
C GLY A 839 12.97 -15.32 59.09
N ARG A 840 11.67 -15.27 59.41
CA ARG A 840 10.82 -16.45 59.56
C ARG A 840 10.80 -17.38 58.31
N HIS A 841 10.96 -16.82 57.14
CA HIS A 841 10.91 -17.55 55.86
C HIS A 841 12.16 -17.33 55.00
N GLY A 842 13.23 -16.83 55.61
CA GLY A 842 14.51 -16.68 54.94
C GLY A 842 15.14 -18.02 54.58
N ILE A 843 15.60 -18.13 53.33
CA ILE A 843 16.16 -19.37 52.76
C ILE A 843 17.66 -19.54 53.07
N LEU A 844 18.33 -18.52 53.60
CA LEU A 844 19.71 -18.64 54.07
C LEU A 844 19.73 -18.80 55.57
N VAL A 845 20.63 -19.66 56.10
CA VAL A 845 20.82 -19.87 57.52
C VAL A 845 22.30 -19.64 57.93
N VAL A 846 22.51 -19.02 59.07
CA VAL A 846 23.86 -18.93 59.68
C VAL A 846 24.21 -20.30 60.23
N THR A 847 25.32 -20.88 59.73
CA THR A 847 25.71 -22.27 60.07
C THR A 847 26.10 -22.44 61.53
N THR A 848 25.99 -23.66 62.06
CA THR A 848 26.22 -24.07 63.46
C THR A 848 27.55 -23.54 64.02
N LYS A 849 27.44 -22.93 65.18
CA LYS A 849 28.56 -22.36 65.94
C LYS A 849 29.28 -21.21 65.27
N ARG A 850 28.68 -20.59 64.22
CA ARG A 850 29.26 -19.43 63.53
C ARG A 850 28.44 -18.19 63.89
N ASP A 851 29.14 -17.05 63.92
CA ASP A 851 28.58 -15.73 64.08
C ASP A 851 29.12 -14.89 62.92
N VAL A 852 28.21 -14.40 62.06
CA VAL A 852 28.58 -13.58 60.88
C VAL A 852 29.38 -12.34 61.32
N CYS A 853 29.17 -11.87 62.55
CA CYS A 853 29.84 -10.71 63.09
C CYS A 853 31.19 -11.01 63.78
N SER A 854 31.59 -12.28 63.86
CA SER A 854 32.86 -12.67 64.50
C SER A 854 34.11 -12.37 63.63
N GLY A 855 33.97 -12.07 62.36
CA GLY A 855 35.02 -11.73 61.42
C GLY A 855 34.50 -11.15 60.11
N ALA A 856 35.40 -10.68 59.26
CA ALA A 856 35.04 -10.23 57.93
C ALA A 856 34.54 -11.41 57.09
N GLN A 857 33.35 -11.30 56.60
CA GLN A 857 32.76 -12.27 55.71
C GLN A 857 33.09 -11.86 54.28
N LYS A 858 33.47 -12.80 53.43
CA LYS A 858 33.80 -12.56 52.03
C LYS A 858 33.06 -13.53 51.13
N ALA A 859 32.47 -13.02 50.06
CA ALA A 859 31.94 -13.83 48.97
C ALA A 859 32.88 -13.76 47.76
N VAL A 860 32.93 -14.81 46.97
CA VAL A 860 33.63 -14.83 45.69
C VAL A 860 32.57 -14.70 44.58
N VAL A 861 32.70 -13.72 43.73
CA VAL A 861 31.88 -13.51 42.55
C VAL A 861 32.74 -13.74 41.32
N ALA A 862 32.39 -14.75 40.56
CA ALA A 862 32.98 -15.03 39.25
C ALA A 862 31.92 -14.65 38.17
N ALA A 863 32.22 -13.68 37.34
CA ALA A 863 31.39 -13.26 36.22
C ALA A 863 32.11 -13.51 34.89
N THR A 864 31.37 -13.92 33.88
CA THR A 864 31.87 -14.08 32.52
C THR A 864 31.03 -13.23 31.57
N GLY A 865 31.69 -12.45 30.72
CA GLY A 865 31.07 -11.66 29.66
C GLY A 865 30.70 -12.52 28.46
N GLN A 866 29.82 -12.01 27.63
CA GLN A 866 29.46 -12.63 26.36
C GLN A 866 30.66 -12.78 25.42
N ASN A 867 31.63 -11.86 25.51
CA ASN A 867 32.91 -11.93 24.80
C ASN A 867 33.94 -12.93 25.41
N GLY A 868 33.51 -13.76 26.37
CA GLY A 868 34.37 -14.75 27.02
C GLY A 868 35.33 -14.21 28.12
N LYS A 869 35.46 -12.88 28.31
CA LYS A 869 36.29 -12.32 29.37
C LYS A 869 35.69 -12.66 30.72
N ALA A 870 36.57 -13.03 31.65
CA ALA A 870 36.22 -13.39 33.02
C ALA A 870 36.68 -12.35 34.04
N ARG A 871 35.84 -12.10 35.05
CA ARG A 871 36.20 -11.27 36.19
C ARG A 871 35.90 -11.99 37.52
N ASN A 872 36.94 -12.29 38.28
CA ASN A 872 36.80 -12.92 39.57
C ASN A 872 37.12 -11.91 40.67
N VAL A 873 36.13 -11.63 41.52
CA VAL A 873 36.29 -10.65 42.62
C VAL A 873 35.91 -11.29 43.93
N THR A 874 36.78 -11.08 44.93
CA THR A 874 36.42 -11.40 46.33
C THR A 874 35.92 -10.12 47.00
N THR A 875 34.58 -10.05 47.21
CA THR A 875 33.93 -8.90 47.85
C THR A 875 33.64 -9.14 49.32
N ALA A 876 33.84 -8.13 50.15
CA ALA A 876 33.42 -8.18 51.54
C ALA A 876 31.91 -8.05 51.68
N LEU A 877 31.25 -8.98 52.37
CA LEU A 877 29.84 -8.87 52.68
C LEU A 877 29.59 -7.67 53.60
N GLN A 878 28.69 -6.79 53.19
CA GLN A 878 28.18 -5.76 54.08
C GLN A 878 27.26 -6.43 55.10
N THR A 879 27.62 -6.38 56.35
CA THR A 879 26.90 -7.08 57.42
C THR A 879 26.26 -6.09 58.37
N PRO A 880 25.06 -6.36 58.89
CA PRO A 880 24.36 -5.48 59.87
C PRO A 880 24.99 -5.60 61.25
N CYS A 881 26.31 -5.83 61.30
CA CYS A 881 27.04 -6.03 62.52
C CYS A 881 27.37 -4.70 63.24
N PRO A 882 27.22 -4.64 64.51
CA PRO A 882 27.58 -3.43 65.24
C PRO A 882 29.11 -3.20 65.22
N LYS A 883 29.55 -1.96 65.29
CA LYS A 883 30.98 -1.65 65.50
C LYS A 883 31.48 -2.40 66.71
N ALA A 884 32.69 -3.02 66.59
CA ALA A 884 33.28 -3.82 67.62
C ALA A 884 33.52 -2.97 68.90
N PRO A 885 33.11 -3.44 70.05
CA PRO A 885 33.52 -2.77 71.25
C PRO A 885 35.07 -2.86 71.39
N LYS A 886 35.72 -1.74 71.76
CA LYS A 886 37.19 -1.77 72.06
C LYS A 886 37.44 -2.39 73.46
N LEU A 887 38.22 -3.40 73.46
CA LEU A 887 38.62 -4.11 74.68
C LEU A 887 39.97 -3.56 75.16
N GLY A 888 40.04 -3.21 76.42
CA GLY A 888 41.33 -3.00 77.09
C GLY A 888 42.01 -4.37 77.40
N ARG A 889 43.22 -4.33 77.82
CA ARG A 889 44.00 -5.56 78.20
C ARG A 889 43.29 -6.21 79.40
N ALA A 890 43.05 -7.48 79.31
CA ALA A 890 42.50 -8.25 80.42
C ALA A 890 43.63 -8.61 81.39
N ARG A 891 43.41 -8.42 82.68
CA ARG A 891 44.42 -8.70 83.77
C ARG A 891 43.73 -9.52 84.83
N ALA A 892 44.51 -10.50 85.36
CA ALA A 892 44.04 -11.33 86.45
C ALA A 892 44.66 -10.84 87.76
N ALA A 893 43.83 -10.65 88.81
CA ALA A 893 44.25 -10.35 90.21
C ALA A 893 43.16 -10.87 91.14
N GLY A 894 43.57 -11.43 92.30
CA GLY A 894 42.61 -11.77 93.36
C GLY A 894 41.50 -12.70 93.00
N GLY A 895 41.66 -13.73 92.20
CA GLY A 895 40.67 -14.65 91.80
C GLY A 895 39.64 -14.09 90.80
N ARG A 896 39.95 -12.92 90.18
CA ARG A 896 39.11 -12.23 89.19
C ARG A 896 39.96 -11.81 87.98
N VAL A 897 39.29 -11.66 86.88
CA VAL A 897 39.78 -11.02 85.63
C VAL A 897 39.11 -9.73 85.37
N ALA A 898 39.81 -8.64 85.37
CA ALA A 898 39.32 -7.33 85.08
C ALA A 898 39.56 -6.95 83.57
N LEU A 899 38.64 -6.30 82.96
CA LEU A 899 38.69 -5.88 81.57
C LEU A 899 37.88 -4.63 81.38
N THR A 900 38.41 -3.62 80.70
CA THR A 900 37.62 -2.48 80.28
C THR A 900 37.06 -2.73 78.88
N VAL A 901 35.80 -2.29 78.72
CA VAL A 901 35.08 -2.39 77.42
C VAL A 901 34.49 -1.04 77.06
N LYS A 902 34.95 -0.44 75.98
CA LYS A 902 34.35 0.80 75.42
C LYS A 902 33.36 0.43 74.30
N ALA A 903 32.08 0.78 74.50
CA ALA A 903 31.05 0.51 73.57
C ALA A 903 30.95 1.61 72.52
N ALA A 904 30.97 1.25 71.22
CA ALA A 904 30.86 2.20 70.11
C ALA A 904 29.41 2.73 69.94
N VAL A 905 28.39 1.92 70.28
CA VAL A 905 26.95 2.25 70.23
C VAL A 905 26.29 1.73 71.51
N ALA A 906 25.09 2.19 71.84
CA ALA A 906 24.30 1.71 72.98
C ALA A 906 23.90 0.22 72.81
N GLY A 907 23.89 -0.53 73.94
CA GLY A 907 23.57 -1.96 73.86
C GLY A 907 23.77 -2.72 75.14
N ARG A 908 23.93 -4.03 75.10
CA ARG A 908 24.15 -4.95 76.18
C ARG A 908 25.46 -5.75 76.02
N ILE A 909 26.26 -5.81 77.01
CA ILE A 909 27.45 -6.63 77.06
C ILE A 909 27.18 -7.88 77.93
N VAL A 910 27.63 -9.03 77.44
CA VAL A 910 27.67 -10.28 78.15
C VAL A 910 29.14 -10.80 78.03
N ALA A 911 29.84 -10.78 79.08
CA ALA A 911 31.22 -11.24 79.13
C ALA A 911 31.29 -12.55 79.90
N ARG A 912 32.08 -13.55 79.36
CA ARG A 912 32.35 -14.87 80.04
C ARG A 912 33.68 -15.39 79.63
N GLY A 913 34.18 -16.38 80.37
CA GLY A 913 35.34 -17.10 79.90
C GLY A 913 35.12 -17.88 78.61
N ALA A 914 36.01 -17.80 77.65
CA ALA A 914 35.90 -18.49 76.37
C ALA A 914 36.01 -20.04 76.51
N ALA A 915 36.85 -20.48 77.52
CA ALA A 915 37.00 -21.88 77.85
C ALA A 915 36.15 -22.26 79.09
N GLY A 916 35.18 -21.43 79.46
CA GLY A 916 34.33 -21.69 80.64
C GLY A 916 35.00 -21.58 82.02
N ARG A 917 36.21 -21.02 82.12
CA ARG A 917 36.97 -20.91 83.33
C ARG A 917 36.69 -19.62 84.11
N LEU A 918 35.91 -18.68 83.54
CA LEU A 918 35.46 -17.46 84.16
C LEU A 918 33.98 -17.38 84.17
N GLY A 919 33.35 -16.78 85.22
CA GLY A 919 31.97 -16.59 85.38
C GLY A 919 31.43 -15.56 84.35
N THR A 920 30.14 -15.36 84.33
CA THR A 920 29.44 -14.46 83.35
C THR A 920 29.08 -13.13 84.01
N VAL A 921 29.36 -12.03 83.31
CA VAL A 921 29.01 -10.69 83.71
C VAL A 921 28.13 -10.05 82.60
N LYS A 922 27.00 -9.41 82.98
CA LYS A 922 26.06 -8.73 82.05
C LYS A 922 25.95 -7.22 82.37
N ARG A 923 26.10 -6.33 81.38
CA ARG A 923 26.01 -4.87 81.58
C ARG A 923 25.23 -4.24 80.42
N LYS A 924 24.35 -3.24 80.68
CA LYS A 924 23.85 -2.31 79.71
C LYS A 924 24.84 -1.16 79.55
N VAL A 925 25.05 -0.64 78.33
CA VAL A 925 26.03 0.42 78.08
C VAL A 925 25.42 1.46 77.10
N ARG A 926 25.81 2.70 77.25
CA ARG A 926 25.46 3.82 76.33
C ARG A 926 26.51 3.97 75.25
N LYS A 927 26.21 4.71 74.20
CA LYS A 927 27.19 5.04 73.12
C LYS A 927 28.38 5.75 73.72
N GLY A 928 29.59 5.28 73.35
CA GLY A 928 30.84 5.85 73.83
C GLY A 928 31.27 5.43 75.25
N GLN A 929 30.37 4.79 76.01
CA GLN A 929 30.60 4.45 77.44
C GLN A 929 31.69 3.39 77.57
N THR A 930 32.62 3.66 78.49
CA THR A 930 33.66 2.69 78.95
C THR A 930 33.20 2.07 80.28
N VAL A 931 33.14 0.74 80.34
CA VAL A 931 32.78 0.00 81.55
C VAL A 931 33.89 -0.95 81.93
N ARG A 932 34.10 -1.04 83.20
CA ARG A 932 35.08 -2.05 83.77
C ARG A 932 34.26 -3.27 84.16
N LEU A 933 34.65 -4.42 83.57
CA LEU A 933 34.02 -5.71 83.87
C LEU A 933 35.01 -6.52 84.79
N SER A 934 34.41 -7.21 85.77
CA SER A 934 35.24 -8.08 86.69
C SER A 934 34.58 -9.47 86.73
N LEU A 935 35.23 -10.47 86.15
CA LEU A 935 34.73 -11.86 86.03
C LEU A 935 35.39 -12.69 87.11
N LYS A 936 34.65 -13.38 87.97
CA LYS A 936 35.17 -14.32 88.96
C LYS A 936 35.64 -15.60 88.26
N VAL A 937 36.70 -16.15 88.72
CA VAL A 937 37.23 -17.49 88.40
C VAL A 937 36.17 -18.50 88.84
N THR A 938 35.80 -19.46 87.97
CA THR A 938 34.88 -20.54 88.37
C THR A 938 35.46 -21.48 89.39
N ARG A 939 34.61 -22.07 90.22
CA ARG A 939 34.98 -23.05 91.23
C ARG A 939 35.88 -24.19 90.64
N ALA A 940 35.49 -24.70 89.45
CA ALA A 940 36.22 -25.73 88.72
C ALA A 940 37.66 -25.29 88.34
N ALA A 941 37.79 -24.04 87.83
CA ALA A 941 39.08 -23.48 87.50
C ALA A 941 39.93 -23.16 88.72
N ALA A 942 39.38 -22.68 89.84
CA ALA A 942 40.01 -22.45 91.11
C ALA A 942 40.55 -23.75 91.74
N ARG A 943 39.81 -24.83 91.68
CA ARG A 943 40.28 -26.18 92.12
C ARG A 943 41.48 -26.67 91.33
N ARG A 944 41.51 -26.44 89.99
CA ARG A 944 42.65 -26.78 89.10
C ARG A 944 43.92 -25.99 89.47
N MET A 945 43.72 -24.68 89.74
CA MET A 945 44.87 -23.82 90.22
C MET A 945 45.40 -24.27 91.64
N ALA A 946 44.52 -24.66 92.55
CA ALA A 946 44.82 -25.17 93.81
C ALA A 946 45.68 -26.47 93.72
N ARG A 947 45.49 -27.26 92.64
CA ARG A 947 46.30 -28.46 92.35
C ARG A 947 47.50 -28.17 91.49
N GLY A 948 48.09 -26.90 91.51
CA GLY A 948 49.32 -26.52 90.80
C GLY A 948 49.23 -26.44 89.30
N ARG A 949 48.08 -26.66 88.67
CA ARG A 949 47.94 -26.62 87.23
C ARG A 949 47.87 -25.18 86.69
N LYS A 950 48.65 -24.88 85.64
CA LYS A 950 48.61 -23.59 84.94
C LYS A 950 47.31 -23.49 84.26
N VAL A 951 46.46 -22.51 84.63
CA VAL A 951 45.12 -22.26 84.07
C VAL A 951 45.12 -20.88 83.39
N SER A 952 44.69 -20.81 82.08
CA SER A 952 44.56 -19.59 81.35
C SER A 952 43.25 -19.57 80.61
N ASP A 953 42.68 -18.37 80.41
CA ASP A 953 41.44 -18.19 79.65
C ASP A 953 41.46 -16.84 78.88
N ARG A 954 40.54 -16.68 77.95
CA ARG A 954 40.24 -15.39 77.30
C ARG A 954 38.87 -14.97 77.72
N VAL A 955 38.63 -13.65 77.90
CA VAL A 955 37.32 -13.17 78.10
C VAL A 955 36.65 -13.04 76.75
N SER A 956 35.53 -13.77 76.52
CA SER A 956 34.65 -13.61 75.39
C SER A 956 33.61 -12.58 75.75
N VAL A 957 33.59 -11.44 75.04
CA VAL A 957 32.67 -10.35 75.22
C VAL A 957 31.69 -10.36 74.05
N ARG A 958 30.43 -10.75 74.28
CA ARG A 958 29.36 -10.60 73.35
C ARG A 958 28.68 -9.26 73.58
N PHE A 959 28.78 -8.36 72.65
CA PHE A 959 28.10 -7.09 72.60
C PHE A 959 26.85 -7.24 71.73
N THR A 960 25.65 -6.81 72.17
CA THR A 960 24.40 -6.75 71.42
C THR A 960 23.93 -5.31 71.43
N ALA A 961 23.85 -4.67 70.28
CA ALA A 961 23.35 -3.31 70.14
C ALA A 961 21.87 -3.24 70.40
N THR A 962 21.29 -2.07 70.55
CA THR A 962 19.85 -1.84 70.82
C THR A 962 18.97 -2.35 69.68
N ASN A 963 19.47 -2.32 68.44
CA ASN A 963 18.79 -2.89 67.24
C ASN A 963 18.85 -4.45 67.15
N GLY A 964 19.45 -5.09 68.14
CA GLY A 964 19.57 -6.53 68.22
C GLY A 964 20.77 -7.13 67.52
N ALA A 965 21.56 -6.34 66.79
CA ALA A 965 22.79 -6.84 66.18
C ALA A 965 23.83 -7.24 67.21
N GLY A 966 24.36 -8.46 67.09
CA GLY A 966 25.36 -8.99 67.99
C GLY A 966 26.74 -9.07 67.44
N ARG A 967 27.79 -8.91 68.28
CA ARG A 967 29.21 -9.14 67.89
C ARG A 967 29.99 -9.68 69.04
N THR A 968 30.78 -10.69 68.86
CA THR A 968 31.64 -11.29 69.90
C THR A 968 33.11 -10.93 69.66
N VAL A 969 33.71 -10.38 70.65
CA VAL A 969 35.12 -10.02 70.65
C VAL A 969 35.84 -10.77 71.84
N ARG A 970 37.04 -11.19 71.60
CA ARG A 970 37.84 -11.91 72.63
C ARG A 970 39.01 -11.08 73.09
N SER A 971 39.31 -11.09 74.40
CA SER A 971 40.54 -10.47 75.00
C SER A 971 41.77 -11.20 74.64
N ASN A 972 42.88 -10.64 75.03
CA ASN A 972 44.18 -11.37 75.22
C ASN A 972 44.03 -12.59 76.14
N LEU A 973 44.88 -13.56 75.92
CA LEU A 973 44.92 -14.69 76.84
C LEU A 973 45.43 -14.23 78.21
N VAL A 974 44.75 -14.64 79.24
CA VAL A 974 45.08 -14.25 80.62
C VAL A 974 45.40 -15.50 81.38
N ARG A 975 46.56 -15.54 81.97
CA ARG A 975 46.93 -16.55 82.93
C ARG A 975 46.26 -16.25 84.28
N LEU A 976 45.45 -17.14 84.74
CA LEU A 976 44.64 -16.94 85.99
C LEU A 976 45.62 -17.16 87.18
N ARG A 977 45.51 -16.20 88.21
CA ARG A 977 46.30 -16.24 89.45
C ARG A 977 45.33 -16.24 90.59
N ARG A 978 45.71 -16.86 91.79
CA ARG A 978 44.93 -16.79 93.03
C ARG A 978 44.83 -15.39 93.56
#